data_04bdcb8fbd628a96e2d9f71fd5e7ad9e
#
_entry.id   04bdcb8fbd628a96e2d9f71fd5e7ad9e
#
_cell.length_a   1.000
_cell.length_b   1.000
_cell.length_c   1.000
_cell.angle_alpha   90.00
_cell.angle_beta   90.00
_cell.angle_gamma   90.00
#
_symmetry.space_group_name_H-M   'P 1'
#
loop_
_entity.id
_entity.type
_entity.pdbx_description
1 polymer ?
#
loop_
_entity_poly.entity_id
_entity_poly.type
_entity_poly.pdbx_seq_one_letter_code
_entity_poly.pdbx_strand_id
1 'polypeptide(L)'
;MVEQWADQVIKKRVLILIATVLLLVVSIISITKNPIGVNNSNEMWFLEGDPTLLAHDKMRDLFGSTESLVVGIEARPEDKDLFELETIKMIEEIHSMLEEHEVVEKVDSLARYQRTYNRGGMVATDYIFEDIEDLEGDLGQLNRARIAMRDENLALDTLISKDFRHTRIIARTEYIVNGLDHKLKVVTDLRNFINENGYSEKGYNIKFGGQPVLNERFTVISNSDSAWLNPTVAIIMMIVLGIVFRSVTGILAPWVVIGTAVTIMMGLQAYLGFNITPVNQALIPITMLLGMACTVHVMSEFYSLRTVSQLTALDASRELVKNLLKPIFFTQFTTSIGFAALYVTKLSPVREFSLLATTLPMIIFILAMTSLPAALSFLNRLSMATKKAYDNDWLTRLTSSIPDFSFRYRFSILAVGLMFISVSFFSASYIKVDTNIFKFFKSDLKISQDLRYFDEKFKGSSNIDMMLDSESAEGIKEPEFLAKLDSLEIFLESQEKSGKIVGYLDQLKQIRKAFSDNRQADFRIPDSKSMTSQLLLLFENSGPDDDLSDIKDFDEQFTRITLPTINMDASEYNQFLDEMMRTINLDFPDLNVTPTGPMVMFQAQNEYTDKGISQSFMLSLTFISVVLFIIFWSIKHGAIAVFPAVIPIVFAGGCFAMLGKDLNLGSLIVGAMTMGIAIDDCIHVVSRYKLARSLGSSVEHSIKRAMTESGRAIITTSLALVIGFSTFLFARLVPMIDIGWLTTVIFTLALLGCLLFIPALLFIFEKEEKLS
;
A
#
# COMPACT_ATOMS: atom_id res chain seq x y z
N MET A 1 -19.87 26.06 30.04
CA MET A 1 -18.89 25.01 29.67
C MET A 1 -17.67 25.61 28.95
N VAL A 2 -17.81 26.35 27.82
CA VAL A 2 -16.67 26.91 27.05
C VAL A 2 -15.84 27.89 27.90
N GLU A 3 -16.49 28.83 28.61
CA GLU A 3 -15.80 29.77 29.52
C GLU A 3 -15.07 29.07 30.64
N GLN A 4 -15.70 28.05 31.24
CA GLN A 4 -15.08 27.27 32.30
C GLN A 4 -13.84 26.52 31.79
N TRP A 5 -13.88 25.99 30.55
CA TRP A 5 -12.73 25.34 29.92
C TRP A 5 -11.58 26.32 29.71
N ALA A 6 -11.86 27.49 29.12
CA ALA A 6 -10.87 28.53 28.89
C ALA A 6 -10.21 29.01 30.21
N ASP A 7 -11.02 29.24 31.27
CA ASP A 7 -10.52 29.58 32.59
C ASP A 7 -9.64 28.52 33.22
N GLN A 8 -10.02 27.23 33.06
CA GLN A 8 -9.23 26.11 33.58
C GLN A 8 -7.90 25.98 32.83
N VAL A 9 -7.88 26.12 31.51
CA VAL A 9 -6.66 26.09 30.70
C VAL A 9 -5.67 27.14 31.15
N ILE A 10 -6.12 28.40 31.35
CA ILE A 10 -5.24 29.49 31.77
C ILE A 10 -4.81 29.32 33.22
N LYS A 11 -5.75 28.97 34.13
CA LYS A 11 -5.43 28.76 35.55
C LYS A 11 -4.43 27.61 35.78
N LYS A 12 -4.57 26.52 35.03
CA LYS A 12 -3.73 25.30 35.15
C LYS A 12 -2.64 25.20 34.09
N ARG A 13 -2.28 26.32 33.42
CA ARG A 13 -1.36 26.30 32.26
C ARG A 13 -0.03 25.60 32.52
N VAL A 14 0.58 25.76 33.68
CA VAL A 14 1.83 25.11 34.05
C VAL A 14 1.63 23.59 34.20
N LEU A 15 0.54 23.18 34.86
CA LEU A 15 0.21 21.77 35.04
C LEU A 15 -0.06 21.10 33.69
N ILE A 16 -0.74 21.76 32.74
CA ILE A 16 -0.99 21.29 31.39
C ILE A 16 0.31 21.06 30.65
N LEU A 17 1.26 22.01 30.69
CA LEU A 17 2.56 21.84 30.05
C LEU A 17 3.38 20.69 30.65
N ILE A 18 3.35 20.54 31.98
CA ILE A 18 3.98 19.39 32.66
C ILE A 18 3.32 18.08 32.21
N ALA A 19 1.99 18.01 32.17
CA ALA A 19 1.27 16.83 31.72
C ALA A 19 1.61 16.47 30.25
N THR A 20 1.76 17.48 29.38
CA THR A 20 2.19 17.28 27.98
C THR A 20 3.60 16.67 27.91
N VAL A 21 4.53 17.19 28.71
CA VAL A 21 5.90 16.63 28.79
C VAL A 21 5.88 15.21 29.35
N LEU A 22 5.09 14.93 30.37
CA LEU A 22 4.95 13.56 30.90
C LEU A 22 4.38 12.60 29.85
N LEU A 23 3.38 13.02 29.08
CA LEU A 23 2.83 12.22 27.99
C LEU A 23 3.88 11.95 26.89
N LEU A 24 4.70 12.92 26.55
CA LEU A 24 5.83 12.74 25.64
C LEU A 24 6.82 11.70 26.18
N VAL A 25 7.20 11.79 27.45
CA VAL A 25 8.11 10.82 28.08
C VAL A 25 7.51 9.40 28.03
N VAL A 26 6.25 9.24 28.37
CA VAL A 26 5.54 7.95 28.28
C VAL A 26 5.55 7.41 26.86
N SER A 27 5.30 8.26 25.86
CA SER A 27 5.32 7.86 24.46
C SER A 27 6.72 7.41 23.99
N ILE A 28 7.77 8.14 24.39
CA ILE A 28 9.15 7.76 24.11
C ILE A 28 9.51 6.43 24.77
N ILE A 29 9.11 6.22 26.01
CA ILE A 29 9.31 4.94 26.71
C ILE A 29 8.56 3.80 25.99
N SER A 30 7.37 4.05 25.49
CA SER A 30 6.62 3.06 24.69
C SER A 30 7.38 2.66 23.44
N ILE A 31 7.89 3.64 22.68
CA ILE A 31 8.68 3.40 21.45
C ILE A 31 9.96 2.62 21.74
N THR A 32 10.65 2.95 22.85
CA THR A 32 11.93 2.29 23.19
C THR A 32 11.73 0.87 23.72
N LYS A 33 10.63 0.60 24.41
CA LYS A 33 10.32 -0.74 24.93
C LYS A 33 9.74 -1.68 23.89
N ASN A 34 8.96 -1.14 22.97
CA ASN A 34 8.31 -1.87 21.89
C ASN A 34 8.76 -1.24 20.56
N PRO A 35 9.92 -1.62 20.03
CA PRO A 35 10.39 -1.08 18.76
C PRO A 35 9.41 -1.41 17.65
N ILE A 36 9.09 -0.41 16.83
CA ILE A 36 8.16 -0.57 15.72
C ILE A 36 8.92 -1.23 14.57
N GLY A 37 8.56 -2.47 14.24
CA GLY A 37 9.09 -3.20 13.09
C GLY A 37 8.44 -2.76 11.76
N VAL A 38 8.94 -3.32 10.66
CA VAL A 38 8.33 -3.18 9.33
C VAL A 38 7.72 -4.54 8.96
N ASN A 39 6.50 -4.55 8.45
CA ASN A 39 5.86 -5.77 7.94
C ASN A 39 5.26 -5.51 6.55
N ASN A 40 5.73 -6.26 5.56
CA ASN A 40 5.28 -6.22 4.17
C ASN A 40 4.92 -7.62 3.65
N SER A 41 4.69 -8.60 4.55
CA SER A 41 4.30 -9.96 4.15
C SER A 41 2.90 -9.95 3.52
N ASN A 42 2.60 -10.99 2.72
CA ASN A 42 1.29 -11.10 2.07
C ASN A 42 0.17 -11.38 3.08
N GLU A 43 0.47 -12.14 4.13
CA GLU A 43 -0.48 -12.57 5.15
C GLU A 43 -1.00 -11.40 5.99
N MET A 44 -0.17 -10.36 6.18
CA MET A 44 -0.56 -9.20 6.99
C MET A 44 -1.81 -8.48 6.49
N TRP A 45 -2.16 -8.64 5.21
CA TRP A 45 -3.31 -7.96 4.63
C TRP A 45 -4.65 -8.51 5.12
N PHE A 46 -4.66 -9.76 5.60
CA PHE A 46 -5.88 -10.47 5.95
C PHE A 46 -6.18 -10.41 7.44
N LEU A 47 -7.45 -10.50 7.76
CA LEU A 47 -7.90 -10.68 9.14
C LEU A 47 -7.74 -12.14 9.53
N GLU A 48 -7.52 -12.40 10.81
CA GLU A 48 -7.52 -13.74 11.35
C GLU A 48 -8.85 -14.47 11.03
N GLY A 49 -8.73 -15.69 10.50
CA GLY A 49 -9.89 -16.50 10.07
C GLY A 49 -10.43 -16.15 8.66
N ASP A 50 -9.75 -15.33 7.89
CA ASP A 50 -10.10 -15.11 6.48
C ASP A 50 -9.95 -16.40 5.66
N PRO A 51 -10.96 -16.77 4.84
CA PRO A 51 -10.91 -18.02 4.07
C PRO A 51 -9.69 -18.12 3.14
N THR A 52 -9.26 -17.01 2.53
CA THR A 52 -8.10 -16.98 1.64
C THR A 52 -6.81 -17.24 2.41
N LEU A 53 -6.67 -16.63 3.60
CA LEU A 53 -5.54 -16.87 4.49
C LEU A 53 -5.53 -18.32 4.99
N LEU A 54 -6.68 -18.87 5.42
CA LEU A 54 -6.79 -20.26 5.89
C LEU A 54 -6.42 -21.27 4.79
N ALA A 55 -6.81 -21.03 3.54
CA ALA A 55 -6.43 -21.88 2.41
C ALA A 55 -4.91 -21.83 2.17
N HIS A 56 -4.32 -20.62 2.26
CA HIS A 56 -2.88 -20.43 2.14
C HIS A 56 -2.10 -21.10 3.28
N ASP A 57 -2.57 -20.93 4.53
CA ASP A 57 -1.96 -21.58 5.71
C ASP A 57 -2.02 -23.11 5.60
N LYS A 58 -3.17 -23.67 5.19
CA LYS A 58 -3.30 -25.12 4.96
C LYS A 58 -2.31 -25.61 3.89
N MET A 59 -2.17 -24.89 2.79
CA MET A 59 -1.21 -25.20 1.74
C MET A 59 0.23 -25.24 2.27
N ARG A 60 0.60 -24.22 3.04
CA ARG A 60 1.92 -24.13 3.67
C ARG A 60 2.17 -25.24 4.69
N ASP A 61 1.17 -25.58 5.48
CA ASP A 61 1.30 -26.64 6.49
C ASP A 61 1.49 -28.03 5.84
N LEU A 62 0.92 -28.24 4.64
CA LEU A 62 1.03 -29.51 3.91
C LEU A 62 2.31 -29.63 3.07
N PHE A 63 2.77 -28.54 2.45
CA PHE A 63 3.80 -28.55 1.40
C PHE A 63 5.00 -27.64 1.69
N GLY A 64 5.07 -27.03 2.87
CA GLY A 64 6.12 -26.07 3.20
C GLY A 64 5.89 -24.67 2.61
N SER A 65 6.93 -23.86 2.62
CA SER A 65 6.86 -22.48 2.14
C SER A 65 6.58 -22.40 0.64
N THR A 66 5.73 -21.48 0.25
CA THR A 66 5.44 -21.16 -1.16
C THR A 66 6.27 -19.99 -1.69
N GLU A 67 7.10 -19.38 -0.84
CA GLU A 67 7.90 -18.23 -1.21
C GLU A 67 9.25 -18.64 -1.78
N SER A 68 9.58 -18.10 -2.93
CA SER A 68 10.86 -18.36 -3.60
C SER A 68 11.55 -17.07 -4.01
N LEU A 69 12.86 -17.03 -3.79
CA LEU A 69 13.77 -16.06 -4.39
C LEU A 69 14.19 -16.60 -5.75
N VAL A 70 14.06 -15.79 -6.80
CA VAL A 70 14.39 -16.21 -8.16
C VAL A 70 15.51 -15.34 -8.72
N VAL A 71 16.58 -15.96 -9.22
CA VAL A 71 17.69 -15.29 -9.89
C VAL A 71 17.69 -15.68 -11.36
N GLY A 72 17.40 -14.73 -12.25
CA GLY A 72 17.47 -14.93 -13.69
C GLY A 72 18.85 -14.60 -14.24
N ILE A 73 19.39 -15.46 -15.07
CA ILE A 73 20.72 -15.31 -15.68
C ILE A 73 20.56 -15.41 -17.20
N GLU A 74 21.13 -14.45 -17.92
CA GLU A 74 21.19 -14.41 -19.37
C GLU A 74 22.62 -14.71 -19.82
N ALA A 75 22.77 -15.55 -20.84
CA ALA A 75 24.07 -15.81 -21.48
C ALA A 75 24.67 -14.51 -22.03
N ARG A 76 25.97 -14.34 -21.88
CA ARG A 76 26.68 -13.16 -22.39
C ARG A 76 26.45 -13.01 -23.91
N PRO A 77 26.48 -11.79 -24.47
CA PRO A 77 26.29 -11.57 -25.91
C PRO A 77 27.28 -12.34 -26.80
N GLU A 78 28.51 -12.54 -26.33
CA GLU A 78 29.57 -13.29 -27.01
C GLU A 78 29.42 -14.79 -26.91
N ASP A 79 28.69 -15.31 -25.90
CA ASP A 79 28.50 -16.75 -25.68
C ASP A 79 27.38 -17.29 -26.57
N LYS A 80 27.55 -18.53 -27.01
CA LYS A 80 26.51 -19.20 -27.78
C LYS A 80 25.27 -19.49 -26.96
N ASP A 81 25.47 -20.00 -25.77
CA ASP A 81 24.42 -20.36 -24.80
C ASP A 81 25.02 -20.41 -23.38
N LEU A 82 24.27 -20.93 -22.43
CA LEU A 82 24.65 -21.01 -21.00
C LEU A 82 25.70 -22.12 -20.71
N PHE A 83 25.91 -23.05 -21.62
CA PHE A 83 26.85 -24.18 -21.40
C PHE A 83 28.29 -23.76 -21.68
N GLU A 84 28.73 -22.69 -21.05
CA GLU A 84 30.10 -22.21 -21.01
C GLU A 84 30.68 -22.41 -19.61
N LEU A 85 31.96 -22.76 -19.49
CA LEU A 85 32.59 -23.10 -18.23
C LEU A 85 32.42 -22.00 -17.16
N GLU A 86 32.69 -20.75 -17.52
CA GLU A 86 32.56 -19.60 -16.58
C GLU A 86 31.12 -19.37 -16.13
N THR A 87 30.14 -19.60 -17.02
CA THR A 87 28.72 -19.44 -16.71
C THR A 87 28.24 -20.52 -15.75
N ILE A 88 28.63 -21.81 -15.99
CA ILE A 88 28.23 -22.88 -15.07
C ILE A 88 28.89 -22.73 -13.71
N LYS A 89 30.18 -22.34 -13.64
CA LYS A 89 30.86 -22.04 -12.37
C LYS A 89 30.16 -20.89 -11.61
N MET A 90 29.80 -19.82 -12.29
CA MET A 90 29.05 -18.71 -11.66
C MET A 90 27.68 -19.17 -11.13
N ILE A 91 26.96 -20.01 -11.88
CA ILE A 91 25.66 -20.56 -11.43
C ILE A 91 25.86 -21.41 -10.18
N GLU A 92 26.93 -22.23 -10.13
CA GLU A 92 27.29 -23.04 -8.96
C GLU A 92 27.65 -22.19 -7.76
N GLU A 93 28.47 -21.15 -7.92
CA GLU A 93 28.84 -20.24 -6.83
C GLU A 93 27.63 -19.53 -6.21
N ILE A 94 26.66 -19.11 -7.07
CA ILE A 94 25.40 -18.54 -6.61
C ILE A 94 24.53 -19.59 -5.92
N HIS A 95 24.46 -20.82 -6.48
CA HIS A 95 23.71 -21.93 -5.88
C HIS A 95 24.23 -22.24 -4.48
N SER A 96 25.55 -22.47 -4.32
CA SER A 96 26.17 -22.82 -3.04
C SER A 96 26.00 -21.71 -2.00
N MET A 97 26.15 -20.44 -2.42
CA MET A 97 25.89 -19.31 -1.53
C MET A 97 24.46 -19.29 -0.99
N LEU A 98 23.47 -19.63 -1.84
CA LEU A 98 22.08 -19.69 -1.44
C LEU A 98 21.77 -20.93 -0.59
N GLU A 99 22.31 -22.08 -0.95
CA GLU A 99 22.12 -23.34 -0.23
C GLU A 99 22.68 -23.30 1.20
N GLU A 100 23.81 -22.63 1.40
CA GLU A 100 24.41 -22.42 2.73
C GLU A 100 23.69 -21.36 3.58
N HIS A 101 22.72 -20.64 3.03
CA HIS A 101 22.07 -19.57 3.74
C HIS A 101 20.97 -20.09 4.70
N GLU A 102 20.99 -19.65 5.96
CA GLU A 102 20.20 -20.15 7.09
C GLU A 102 18.65 -20.18 6.86
N VAL A 103 18.13 -19.38 5.92
CA VAL A 103 16.69 -19.28 5.64
C VAL A 103 16.29 -19.90 4.30
N VAL A 104 17.18 -20.61 3.66
CA VAL A 104 16.91 -21.29 2.39
C VAL A 104 16.76 -22.79 2.66
N GLU A 105 15.61 -23.33 2.24
CA GLU A 105 15.29 -24.77 2.39
C GLU A 105 15.82 -25.61 1.24
N LYS A 106 15.72 -25.09 0.01
CA LYS A 106 16.04 -25.80 -1.22
C LYS A 106 16.44 -24.84 -2.32
N VAL A 107 17.40 -25.21 -3.13
CA VAL A 107 17.84 -24.44 -4.30
C VAL A 107 17.80 -25.32 -5.54
N ASP A 108 17.07 -24.88 -6.56
CA ASP A 108 17.06 -25.52 -7.88
C ASP A 108 17.85 -24.66 -8.86
N SER A 109 18.85 -25.24 -9.54
CA SER A 109 19.68 -24.53 -10.53
C SER A 109 20.12 -25.43 -11.65
N LEU A 110 20.53 -24.85 -12.78
CA LEU A 110 21.10 -25.59 -13.90
C LEU A 110 22.39 -26.36 -13.50
N ALA A 111 23.20 -25.77 -12.62
CA ALA A 111 24.47 -26.40 -12.21
C ALA A 111 24.26 -27.65 -11.38
N ARG A 112 23.24 -27.69 -10.54
CA ARG A 112 22.88 -28.83 -9.70
C ARG A 112 21.56 -29.50 -10.13
N TYR A 113 21.22 -29.44 -11.43
CA TYR A 113 20.02 -30.10 -11.93
C TYR A 113 20.17 -31.63 -11.85
N GLN A 114 19.22 -32.27 -11.20
CA GLN A 114 19.15 -33.73 -11.07
C GLN A 114 18.34 -34.30 -12.20
N ARG A 115 18.91 -35.28 -12.89
CA ARG A 115 18.30 -36.00 -14.01
C ARG A 115 17.96 -37.41 -13.61
N THR A 116 16.68 -37.78 -13.74
CA THR A 116 16.21 -39.16 -13.51
C THR A 116 16.17 -39.93 -14.85
N TYR A 117 16.94 -41.00 -14.94
CA TYR A 117 17.08 -41.79 -16.17
C TYR A 117 17.39 -43.25 -15.90
N ASN A 118 17.33 -44.12 -16.93
CA ASN A 118 17.73 -45.52 -16.84
C ASN A 118 19.24 -45.66 -16.92
N ARG A 119 19.84 -46.32 -15.94
CA ARG A 119 21.25 -46.71 -15.91
C ARG A 119 21.35 -48.21 -15.79
N GLY A 120 21.51 -48.93 -16.93
CA GLY A 120 21.70 -50.37 -16.92
C GLY A 120 20.53 -51.19 -16.38
N GLY A 121 19.30 -50.75 -16.55
CA GLY A 121 18.08 -51.40 -16.09
C GLY A 121 17.58 -50.96 -14.72
N MET A 122 18.23 -49.98 -14.10
CA MET A 122 17.81 -49.36 -12.84
C MET A 122 17.48 -47.88 -13.04
N VAL A 123 16.53 -47.37 -12.29
CA VAL A 123 16.29 -45.93 -12.19
C VAL A 123 17.42 -45.32 -11.38
N ALA A 124 18.06 -44.33 -11.93
CA ALA A 124 19.11 -43.54 -11.29
C ALA A 124 18.81 -42.06 -11.41
N THR A 125 19.10 -41.33 -10.35
CA THR A 125 19.03 -39.86 -10.31
C THR A 125 20.43 -39.34 -10.04
N ASP A 126 21.03 -38.67 -11.01
CA ASP A 126 22.38 -38.12 -10.92
C ASP A 126 22.35 -36.63 -11.31
N TYR A 127 23.29 -35.87 -10.80
CA TYR A 127 23.51 -34.47 -11.24
C TYR A 127 23.94 -34.45 -12.72
N ILE A 128 23.48 -33.42 -13.45
CA ILE A 128 23.81 -33.27 -14.87
C ILE A 128 25.32 -33.01 -15.09
N PHE A 129 25.97 -32.40 -14.08
CA PHE A 129 27.41 -32.26 -13.98
C PHE A 129 27.92 -33.15 -12.84
N GLU A 130 28.77 -34.12 -13.11
CA GLU A 130 29.28 -35.05 -12.10
C GLU A 130 30.19 -34.34 -11.08
N ASP A 131 31.07 -33.43 -11.57
CA ASP A 131 31.95 -32.62 -10.77
C ASP A 131 32.18 -31.27 -11.48
N ILE A 132 31.69 -30.20 -10.90
CA ILE A 132 31.82 -28.85 -11.49
C ILE A 132 33.23 -28.28 -11.28
N GLU A 133 33.94 -28.69 -10.23
CA GLU A 133 35.32 -28.24 -9.98
C GLU A 133 36.27 -28.82 -11.05
N ASP A 134 36.03 -30.04 -11.50
CA ASP A 134 36.82 -30.76 -12.49
C ASP A 134 36.39 -30.50 -13.96
N LEU A 135 35.41 -29.64 -14.22
CA LEU A 135 34.94 -29.31 -15.58
C LEU A 135 36.06 -28.76 -16.49
N GLU A 136 37.11 -28.16 -15.93
CA GLU A 136 38.30 -27.70 -16.68
C GLU A 136 39.05 -28.90 -17.30
N GLY A 137 39.05 -30.06 -16.64
CA GLY A 137 39.67 -31.28 -17.12
C GLY A 137 38.86 -32.03 -18.20
N ASP A 138 37.54 -31.86 -18.23
CA ASP A 138 36.63 -32.47 -19.21
C ASP A 138 35.55 -31.51 -19.73
N LEU A 139 35.93 -30.59 -20.59
CA LEU A 139 34.98 -29.68 -21.27
C LEU A 139 33.92 -30.44 -22.12
N GLY A 140 34.14 -31.76 -22.37
CA GLY A 140 33.14 -32.60 -23.01
C GLY A 140 31.86 -32.79 -22.20
N GLN A 141 31.93 -32.63 -20.86
CA GLN A 141 30.75 -32.67 -19.98
C GLN A 141 29.75 -31.56 -20.34
N LEU A 142 30.21 -30.35 -20.65
CA LEU A 142 29.32 -29.22 -21.03
C LEU A 142 28.47 -29.58 -22.26
N ASN A 143 29.07 -30.22 -23.25
CA ASN A 143 28.31 -30.64 -24.44
C ASN A 143 27.41 -31.84 -24.17
N ARG A 144 27.80 -32.78 -23.30
CA ARG A 144 26.94 -33.91 -22.87
C ARG A 144 25.73 -33.37 -22.09
N ALA A 145 25.94 -32.47 -21.13
CA ALA A 145 24.86 -31.81 -20.37
C ALA A 145 23.91 -31.05 -21.28
N ARG A 146 24.43 -30.28 -22.24
CA ARG A 146 23.64 -29.55 -23.23
C ARG A 146 22.78 -30.48 -24.10
N ILE A 147 23.29 -31.62 -24.52
CA ILE A 147 22.54 -32.63 -25.30
C ILE A 147 21.45 -33.26 -24.42
N ALA A 148 21.80 -33.61 -23.18
CA ALA A 148 20.87 -34.19 -22.22
C ALA A 148 19.69 -33.27 -21.91
N MET A 149 19.93 -31.97 -21.72
CA MET A 149 18.89 -30.98 -21.42
C MET A 149 17.87 -30.79 -22.54
N ARG A 150 18.16 -31.17 -23.78
CA ARG A 150 17.17 -31.08 -24.88
C ARG A 150 15.96 -31.99 -24.70
N ASP A 151 16.13 -33.08 -23.96
CA ASP A 151 15.11 -34.11 -23.74
C ASP A 151 14.55 -34.07 -22.30
N GLU A 152 14.98 -33.06 -21.50
CA GLU A 152 14.55 -32.89 -20.12
C GLU A 152 13.27 -32.04 -20.02
N ASN A 153 12.13 -32.74 -20.04
CA ASN A 153 10.82 -32.09 -19.98
C ASN A 153 10.60 -31.26 -18.72
N LEU A 154 11.20 -31.65 -17.59
CA LEU A 154 11.02 -30.94 -16.30
C LEU A 154 11.79 -29.63 -16.24
N ALA A 155 12.90 -29.49 -16.95
CA ALA A 155 13.76 -28.31 -16.91
C ALA A 155 13.44 -27.26 -18.00
N LEU A 156 12.98 -27.73 -19.18
CA LEU A 156 12.73 -26.86 -20.32
C LEU A 156 11.50 -25.95 -20.05
N ASP A 157 11.66 -24.65 -20.30
CA ASP A 157 10.69 -23.57 -20.04
C ASP A 157 10.38 -23.32 -18.54
N THR A 158 10.99 -24.10 -17.65
CA THR A 158 10.87 -23.92 -16.20
C THR A 158 12.17 -23.44 -15.57
N LEU A 159 13.26 -24.15 -15.76
CA LEU A 159 14.57 -23.81 -15.23
C LEU A 159 15.48 -23.18 -16.31
N ILE A 160 15.36 -23.64 -17.56
CA ILE A 160 16.13 -23.16 -18.69
C ILE A 160 15.22 -22.93 -19.91
N SER A 161 15.48 -21.87 -20.66
CA SER A 161 14.75 -21.57 -21.91
C SER A 161 15.12 -22.54 -23.05
N LYS A 162 14.21 -22.77 -24.01
CA LYS A 162 14.44 -23.64 -25.17
C LYS A 162 15.63 -23.25 -26.01
N ASP A 163 16.01 -22.01 -26.06
CA ASP A 163 17.18 -21.50 -26.78
C ASP A 163 18.49 -21.63 -25.99
N PHE A 164 18.39 -22.12 -24.74
CA PHE A 164 19.50 -22.27 -23.81
C PHE A 164 20.26 -20.98 -23.48
N ARG A 165 19.64 -19.81 -23.72
CA ARG A 165 20.26 -18.52 -23.44
C ARG A 165 19.84 -17.92 -22.11
N HIS A 166 18.76 -18.42 -21.49
CA HIS A 166 18.22 -17.93 -20.24
C HIS A 166 18.04 -19.08 -19.25
N THR A 167 18.46 -18.87 -18.00
CA THR A 167 18.19 -19.78 -16.89
C THR A 167 17.76 -19.01 -15.66
N ARG A 168 17.17 -19.73 -14.72
CA ARG A 168 16.85 -19.19 -13.39
C ARG A 168 17.32 -20.15 -12.30
N ILE A 169 17.79 -19.57 -11.20
CA ILE A 169 18.00 -20.25 -9.93
C ILE A 169 16.79 -19.97 -9.08
N ILE A 170 16.18 -20.98 -8.49
CA ILE A 170 14.99 -20.85 -7.63
C ILE A 170 15.41 -21.31 -6.23
N ALA A 171 15.45 -20.39 -5.28
CA ALA A 171 15.74 -20.69 -3.89
C ALA A 171 14.46 -20.54 -3.07
N ARG A 172 13.94 -21.65 -2.53
CA ARG A 172 12.79 -21.64 -1.62
C ARG A 172 13.27 -21.19 -0.25
N THR A 173 12.53 -20.21 0.32
CA THR A 173 12.85 -19.67 1.65
C THR A 173 11.95 -20.28 2.70
N GLU A 174 12.51 -20.58 3.87
CA GLU A 174 11.77 -21.05 5.02
C GLU A 174 10.69 -20.04 5.45
N TYR A 175 9.54 -20.54 5.88
CA TYR A 175 8.54 -19.70 6.51
C TYR A 175 8.87 -19.47 7.98
N ILE A 176 9.22 -18.24 8.32
CA ILE A 176 9.49 -17.82 9.68
C ILE A 176 8.42 -16.81 10.09
N VAL A 177 7.65 -17.11 11.15
CA VAL A 177 6.65 -16.18 11.70
C VAL A 177 7.35 -14.88 12.11
N ASN A 178 6.90 -13.75 11.59
CA ASN A 178 7.54 -12.45 11.76
C ASN A 178 9.01 -12.37 11.29
N GLY A 179 9.45 -13.31 10.45
CA GLY A 179 10.82 -13.43 9.96
C GLY A 179 11.15 -12.58 8.72
N LEU A 180 10.44 -11.47 8.50
CA LEU A 180 10.69 -10.62 7.33
C LEU A 180 12.14 -10.14 7.24
N ASP A 181 12.78 -9.80 8.35
CA ASP A 181 14.18 -9.35 8.37
C ASP A 181 15.15 -10.44 7.86
N HIS A 182 14.90 -11.71 8.17
CA HIS A 182 15.72 -12.83 7.67
C HIS A 182 15.58 -13.00 6.16
N LYS A 183 14.35 -12.87 5.62
CA LYS A 183 14.09 -12.92 4.17
C LYS A 183 14.72 -11.72 3.43
N LEU A 184 14.71 -10.54 4.04
CA LEU A 184 15.39 -9.37 3.47
C LEU A 184 16.90 -9.53 3.46
N LYS A 185 17.45 -10.22 4.47
CA LYS A 185 18.88 -10.49 4.59
C LYS A 185 19.38 -11.36 3.44
N VAL A 186 18.72 -12.47 3.11
CA VAL A 186 19.16 -13.35 2.01
C VAL A 186 19.25 -12.59 0.66
N VAL A 187 18.28 -11.71 0.37
CA VAL A 187 18.33 -10.90 -0.85
C VAL A 187 19.49 -9.91 -0.84
N THR A 188 19.74 -9.30 0.32
CA THR A 188 20.86 -8.35 0.50
C THR A 188 22.21 -9.05 0.38
N ASP A 189 22.39 -10.18 1.04
CA ASP A 189 23.62 -10.97 1.03
C ASP A 189 23.91 -11.49 -0.39
N LEU A 190 22.89 -11.96 -1.11
CA LEU A 190 23.02 -12.36 -2.51
C LEU A 190 23.46 -11.19 -3.42
N ARG A 191 22.89 -9.99 -3.23
CA ARG A 191 23.28 -8.81 -4.01
C ARG A 191 24.73 -8.42 -3.73
N ASN A 192 25.15 -8.48 -2.47
CA ASN A 192 26.52 -8.22 -2.08
C ASN A 192 27.47 -9.24 -2.71
N PHE A 193 27.15 -10.52 -2.61
CA PHE A 193 27.92 -11.61 -3.24
C PHE A 193 28.11 -11.40 -4.74
N ILE A 194 27.02 -11.07 -5.47
CA ILE A 194 27.08 -10.81 -6.92
C ILE A 194 27.97 -9.59 -7.23
N ASN A 195 27.90 -8.54 -6.43
CA ASN A 195 28.71 -7.34 -6.62
C ASN A 195 30.18 -7.57 -6.28
N GLU A 196 30.48 -8.30 -5.20
CA GLU A 196 31.86 -8.61 -4.76
C GLU A 196 32.59 -9.48 -5.78
N ASN A 197 31.88 -10.41 -6.44
CA ASN A 197 32.44 -11.25 -7.49
C ASN A 197 32.49 -10.56 -8.87
N GLY A 198 31.94 -9.35 -8.99
CA GLY A 198 32.00 -8.54 -10.21
C GLY A 198 31.32 -9.16 -11.43
N TYR A 199 30.27 -9.99 -11.25
CA TYR A 199 29.62 -10.69 -12.36
C TYR A 199 29.02 -9.76 -13.38
N SER A 200 28.47 -8.62 -12.97
CA SER A 200 27.99 -7.60 -13.89
C SER A 200 29.09 -6.99 -14.74
N GLU A 201 30.31 -6.82 -14.19
CA GLU A 201 31.49 -6.31 -14.89
C GLU A 201 32.04 -7.36 -15.89
N LYS A 202 31.84 -8.65 -15.59
CA LYS A 202 32.14 -9.76 -16.48
C LYS A 202 31.13 -9.95 -17.62
N GLY A 203 30.12 -9.04 -17.74
CA GLY A 203 29.13 -9.02 -18.81
C GLY A 203 27.84 -9.81 -18.54
N TYR A 204 27.66 -10.39 -17.35
CA TYR A 204 26.44 -11.10 -17.01
C TYR A 204 25.30 -10.15 -16.65
N ASN A 205 24.12 -10.43 -17.21
CA ASN A 205 22.90 -9.68 -16.92
C ASN A 205 22.04 -10.47 -15.94
N ILE A 206 22.20 -10.18 -14.65
CA ILE A 206 21.51 -10.89 -13.56
C ILE A 206 20.23 -10.14 -13.17
N LYS A 207 19.12 -10.87 -13.11
CA LYS A 207 17.78 -10.42 -12.78
C LYS A 207 17.32 -11.03 -11.47
N PHE A 208 16.44 -10.30 -10.76
CA PHE A 208 15.92 -10.73 -9.48
C PHE A 208 14.40 -10.72 -9.48
N GLY A 209 13.79 -11.80 -8.95
CA GLY A 209 12.35 -11.97 -8.85
C GLY A 209 11.95 -12.75 -7.60
N GLY A 210 10.65 -12.97 -7.49
CA GLY A 210 10.05 -13.66 -6.35
C GLY A 210 9.68 -12.74 -5.19
N GLN A 211 8.88 -13.27 -4.27
CA GLN A 211 8.29 -12.50 -3.17
C GLN A 211 9.34 -11.87 -2.23
N PRO A 212 10.43 -12.55 -1.81
CA PRO A 212 11.45 -11.93 -0.97
C PRO A 212 12.09 -10.69 -1.61
N VAL A 213 12.29 -10.70 -2.94
CA VAL A 213 12.85 -9.55 -3.67
C VAL A 213 11.87 -8.38 -3.72
N LEU A 214 10.59 -8.66 -3.93
CA LEU A 214 9.55 -7.63 -3.89
C LEU A 214 9.48 -6.96 -2.52
N ASN A 215 9.49 -7.74 -1.45
CA ASN A 215 9.47 -7.26 -0.07
C ASN A 215 10.71 -6.43 0.26
N GLU A 216 11.91 -6.89 -0.17
CA GLU A 216 13.17 -6.16 0.01
C GLU A 216 13.11 -4.81 -0.72
N ARG A 217 12.74 -4.80 -2.00
CA ARG A 217 12.65 -3.56 -2.79
C ARG A 217 11.61 -2.60 -2.23
N PHE A 218 10.45 -3.11 -1.83
CA PHE A 218 9.43 -2.29 -1.18
C PHE A 218 9.97 -1.64 0.09
N THR A 219 10.62 -2.41 0.97
CA THR A 219 11.19 -1.91 2.23
C THR A 219 12.27 -0.86 1.98
N VAL A 220 13.23 -1.14 1.08
CA VAL A 220 14.32 -0.22 0.74
C VAL A 220 13.78 1.09 0.15
N ILE A 221 12.85 1.02 -0.78
CA ILE A 221 12.27 2.20 -1.43
C ILE A 221 11.40 2.98 -0.42
N SER A 222 10.58 2.30 0.37
CA SER A 222 9.73 2.90 1.41
C SER A 222 10.56 3.66 2.46
N ASN A 223 11.63 3.04 2.95
CA ASN A 223 12.54 3.68 3.90
C ASN A 223 13.25 4.90 3.26
N SER A 224 13.71 4.75 2.02
CA SER A 224 14.33 5.85 1.27
C SER A 224 13.36 6.99 1.03
N ASP A 225 12.12 6.70 0.62
CA ASP A 225 11.08 7.72 0.42
C ASP A 225 10.74 8.42 1.74
N SER A 226 10.56 7.67 2.84
CA SER A 226 10.29 8.24 4.16
C SER A 226 11.42 9.13 4.67
N ALA A 227 12.67 8.74 4.42
CA ALA A 227 13.87 9.46 4.88
C ALA A 227 13.99 10.87 4.26
N TRP A 228 13.51 11.08 3.04
CA TRP A 228 13.56 12.42 2.42
C TRP A 228 12.20 13.12 2.39
N LEU A 229 11.08 12.40 2.22
CA LEU A 229 9.74 13.01 2.20
C LEU A 229 9.38 13.65 3.53
N ASN A 230 9.58 12.96 4.66
CA ASN A 230 9.20 13.49 5.96
C ASN A 230 9.95 14.79 6.32
N PRO A 231 11.29 14.89 6.18
CA PRO A 231 11.99 16.15 6.37
C PRO A 231 11.59 17.24 5.36
N THR A 232 11.32 16.86 4.11
CA THR A 232 10.91 17.82 3.08
C THR A 232 9.56 18.44 3.40
N VAL A 233 8.56 17.64 3.76
CA VAL A 233 7.27 18.14 4.24
C VAL A 233 7.48 19.05 5.45
N ALA A 234 8.30 18.66 6.41
CA ALA A 234 8.63 19.42 7.59
C ALA A 234 9.22 20.82 7.23
N ILE A 235 10.20 20.86 6.34
CA ILE A 235 10.83 22.10 5.88
C ILE A 235 9.84 22.99 5.14
N ILE A 236 9.06 22.43 4.23
CA ILE A 236 8.02 23.17 3.50
C ILE A 236 7.03 23.80 4.47
N MET A 237 6.57 23.06 5.47
CA MET A 237 5.67 23.56 6.49
C MET A 237 6.29 24.70 7.31
N MET A 238 7.58 24.57 7.68
CA MET A 238 8.29 25.66 8.36
C MET A 238 8.37 26.92 7.49
N ILE A 239 8.64 26.76 6.20
CA ILE A 239 8.67 27.88 5.24
C ILE A 239 7.28 28.55 5.15
N VAL A 240 6.22 27.76 4.99
CA VAL A 240 4.84 28.29 4.92
C VAL A 240 4.48 29.05 6.19
N LEU A 241 4.72 28.47 7.36
CA LEU A 241 4.50 29.14 8.65
C LEU A 241 5.34 30.42 8.79
N GLY A 242 6.58 30.40 8.31
CA GLY A 242 7.48 31.56 8.31
C GLY A 242 6.98 32.70 7.43
N ILE A 243 6.48 32.39 6.24
CA ILE A 243 5.90 33.40 5.32
C ILE A 243 4.62 34.00 5.90
N VAL A 244 3.76 33.16 6.50
CA VAL A 244 2.46 33.56 7.00
C VAL A 244 2.58 34.40 8.29
N PHE A 245 3.35 33.91 9.27
CA PHE A 245 3.42 34.55 10.60
C PHE A 245 4.60 35.50 10.75
N ARG A 246 5.62 35.40 9.91
CA ARG A 246 6.85 36.23 9.96
C ARG A 246 7.42 36.36 11.36
N SER A 247 7.41 35.26 12.09
CA SER A 247 7.75 35.21 13.51
C SER A 247 8.30 33.84 13.89
N VAL A 248 9.39 33.82 14.65
CA VAL A 248 9.98 32.58 15.18
C VAL A 248 8.96 31.82 16.05
N THR A 249 8.21 32.53 16.89
CA THR A 249 7.16 31.89 17.69
C THR A 249 6.00 31.36 16.83
N GLY A 250 5.70 32.03 15.70
CA GLY A 250 4.72 31.56 14.73
C GLY A 250 5.14 30.26 14.03
N ILE A 251 6.42 29.94 14.02
CA ILE A 251 6.94 28.67 13.52
C ILE A 251 7.05 27.65 14.66
N LEU A 252 7.77 27.99 15.74
CA LEU A 252 8.13 27.03 16.78
C LEU A 252 6.93 26.53 17.60
N ALA A 253 5.93 27.41 17.90
CA ALA A 253 4.81 27.00 18.73
C ALA A 253 3.91 25.94 18.04
N PRO A 254 3.54 26.07 16.74
CA PRO A 254 2.93 24.97 15.98
C PRO A 254 3.79 23.71 15.94
N TRP A 255 5.11 23.85 15.70
CA TRP A 255 6.02 22.71 15.58
C TRP A 255 6.14 21.90 16.88
N VAL A 256 6.11 22.53 18.04
CA VAL A 256 6.07 21.81 19.32
C VAL A 256 4.79 20.97 19.43
N VAL A 257 3.64 21.52 19.03
CA VAL A 257 2.38 20.76 19.02
C VAL A 257 2.42 19.60 18.04
N ILE A 258 2.88 19.85 16.81
CA ILE A 258 2.99 18.84 15.75
C ILE A 258 3.94 17.71 16.16
N GLY A 259 5.15 18.06 16.62
CA GLY A 259 6.12 17.09 17.09
C GLY A 259 5.61 16.25 18.27
N THR A 260 4.90 16.90 19.20
CA THR A 260 4.21 16.20 20.29
C THR A 260 3.16 15.22 19.77
N ALA A 261 2.33 15.63 18.81
CA ALA A 261 1.30 14.78 18.24
C ALA A 261 1.89 13.58 17.49
N VAL A 262 2.96 13.79 16.70
CA VAL A 262 3.70 12.71 16.02
C VAL A 262 4.27 11.71 17.03
N THR A 263 4.93 12.20 18.08
CA THR A 263 5.53 11.33 19.12
C THR A 263 4.47 10.54 19.87
N ILE A 264 3.32 11.16 20.20
CA ILE A 264 2.21 10.45 20.86
C ILE A 264 1.62 9.39 19.93
N MET A 265 1.44 9.70 18.66
CA MET A 265 0.93 8.76 17.66
C MET A 265 1.87 7.57 17.51
N MET A 266 3.18 7.81 17.37
CA MET A 266 4.18 6.72 17.31
C MET A 266 4.22 5.91 18.61
N GLY A 267 4.11 6.57 19.78
CA GLY A 267 4.03 5.90 21.08
C GLY A 267 2.79 5.00 21.21
N LEU A 268 1.65 5.44 20.67
CA LEU A 268 0.42 4.64 20.62
C LEU A 268 0.57 3.45 19.65
N GLN A 269 1.16 3.67 18.47
CA GLN A 269 1.47 2.61 17.50
C GLN A 269 2.35 1.54 18.13
N ALA A 270 3.44 1.93 18.80
CA ALA A 270 4.33 1.04 19.53
C ALA A 270 3.63 0.27 20.66
N TYR A 271 2.76 0.97 21.42
CA TYR A 271 2.00 0.35 22.53
C TYR A 271 1.01 -0.71 22.02
N LEU A 272 0.38 -0.49 20.87
CA LEU A 272 -0.55 -1.42 20.25
C LEU A 272 0.15 -2.58 19.51
N GLY A 273 1.48 -2.51 19.35
CA GLY A 273 2.25 -3.52 18.63
C GLY A 273 2.07 -3.46 17.10
N PHE A 274 1.62 -2.32 16.55
CA PHE A 274 1.40 -2.16 15.12
C PHE A 274 2.71 -1.86 14.39
N ASN A 275 3.05 -2.67 13.41
CA ASN A 275 4.23 -2.48 12.57
C ASN A 275 4.04 -1.36 11.53
N ILE A 276 5.15 -0.88 10.96
CA ILE A 276 5.10 -0.03 9.76
C ILE A 276 4.71 -0.90 8.58
N THR A 277 3.66 -0.50 7.89
CA THR A 277 3.10 -1.15 6.71
C THR A 277 3.03 -0.17 5.55
N PRO A 278 2.83 -0.62 4.30
CA PRO A 278 2.60 0.26 3.14
C PRO A 278 1.50 1.30 3.34
N VAL A 279 0.55 1.01 4.22
CA VAL A 279 -0.60 1.86 4.52
C VAL A 279 -0.26 2.92 5.56
N ASN A 280 0.32 2.51 6.69
CA ASN A 280 0.48 3.40 7.84
C ASN A 280 1.76 4.24 7.81
N GLN A 281 2.69 4.02 6.87
CA GLN A 281 3.86 4.90 6.67
C GLN A 281 3.48 6.36 6.35
N ALA A 282 2.28 6.59 5.80
CA ALA A 282 1.75 7.92 5.52
C ALA A 282 1.28 8.68 6.78
N LEU A 283 1.18 8.02 7.96
CA LEU A 283 0.66 8.63 9.19
C LEU A 283 1.50 9.81 9.67
N ILE A 284 2.84 9.72 9.57
CA ILE A 284 3.72 10.81 10.03
C ILE A 284 3.46 12.11 9.24
N PRO A 285 3.57 12.13 7.90
CA PRO A 285 3.31 13.34 7.14
C PRO A 285 1.84 13.80 7.23
N ILE A 286 0.87 12.89 7.31
CA ILE A 286 -0.54 13.22 7.55
C ILE A 286 -0.68 13.93 8.92
N THR A 287 -0.03 13.42 9.97
CA THR A 287 -0.03 14.06 11.30
C THR A 287 0.52 15.48 11.26
N MET A 288 1.63 15.67 10.53
CA MET A 288 2.24 16.99 10.37
C MET A 288 1.28 17.96 9.68
N LEU A 289 0.67 17.55 8.58
CA LEU A 289 -0.23 18.38 7.78
C LEU A 289 -1.51 18.74 8.54
N LEU A 290 -2.14 17.76 9.23
CA LEU A 290 -3.33 18.02 10.07
C LEU A 290 -3.01 18.92 11.26
N GLY A 291 -1.90 18.64 11.94
CA GLY A 291 -1.44 19.45 13.06
C GLY A 291 -1.16 20.89 12.65
N MET A 292 -0.56 21.08 11.46
CA MET A 292 -0.34 22.40 10.91
C MET A 292 -1.67 23.10 10.59
N ALA A 293 -2.59 22.45 9.87
CA ALA A 293 -3.88 23.03 9.53
C ALA A 293 -4.62 23.54 10.79
N CYS A 294 -4.70 22.72 11.83
CA CYS A 294 -5.32 23.09 13.10
C CYS A 294 -4.58 24.26 13.79
N THR A 295 -3.26 24.17 13.91
CA THR A 295 -2.46 25.17 14.64
C THR A 295 -2.40 26.54 13.95
N VAL A 296 -2.52 26.59 12.60
CA VAL A 296 -2.61 27.86 11.85
C VAL A 296 -3.85 28.65 12.24
N HIS A 297 -5.00 28.00 12.41
CA HIS A 297 -6.22 28.67 12.89
C HIS A 297 -6.01 29.25 14.29
N VAL A 298 -5.42 28.48 15.21
CA VAL A 298 -5.13 28.93 16.58
C VAL A 298 -4.17 30.12 16.60
N MET A 299 -3.09 30.04 15.84
CA MET A 299 -2.09 31.11 15.77
C MET A 299 -2.64 32.37 15.11
N SER A 300 -3.45 32.21 14.05
CA SER A 300 -4.10 33.35 13.38
C SER A 300 -5.03 34.11 14.31
N GLU A 301 -5.86 33.43 15.08
CA GLU A 301 -6.74 34.02 16.06
C GLU A 301 -5.93 34.69 17.19
N PHE A 302 -4.90 34.02 17.71
CA PHE A 302 -4.05 34.61 18.77
C PHE A 302 -3.40 35.90 18.28
N TYR A 303 -2.83 35.94 17.10
CA TYR A 303 -2.19 37.14 16.56
C TYR A 303 -3.23 38.26 16.28
N SER A 304 -4.42 37.90 15.79
CA SER A 304 -5.53 38.86 15.60
C SER A 304 -5.93 39.53 16.92
N LEU A 305 -6.15 38.73 17.96
CA LEU A 305 -6.51 39.26 19.30
C LEU A 305 -5.41 40.12 19.92
N ARG A 306 -4.14 39.78 19.63
CA ARG A 306 -2.98 40.54 20.12
C ARG A 306 -2.71 41.84 19.35
N THR A 307 -3.03 41.88 18.03
CA THR A 307 -2.71 43.01 17.16
C THR A 307 -3.90 43.95 17.00
N VAL A 308 -5.09 43.42 16.70
CA VAL A 308 -6.30 44.18 16.42
C VAL A 308 -6.98 44.56 17.74
N SER A 309 -7.23 43.59 18.62
CA SER A 309 -7.93 43.82 19.91
C SER A 309 -6.99 44.26 21.04
N GLN A 310 -5.68 44.29 20.81
CA GLN A 310 -4.63 44.73 21.74
C GLN A 310 -4.68 44.08 23.13
N LEU A 311 -5.19 42.83 23.22
CA LEU A 311 -5.28 42.08 24.47
C LEU A 311 -3.90 41.68 24.99
N THR A 312 -3.75 41.42 26.29
CA THR A 312 -2.56 40.80 26.85
C THR A 312 -2.39 39.37 26.33
N ALA A 313 -1.20 38.78 26.46
CA ALA A 313 -0.99 37.39 26.04
C ALA A 313 -1.93 36.42 26.77
N LEU A 314 -2.16 36.66 28.04
CA LEU A 314 -3.03 35.84 28.88
C LEU A 314 -4.49 35.94 28.46
N ASP A 315 -4.98 37.19 28.27
CA ASP A 315 -6.37 37.45 27.88
C ASP A 315 -6.63 36.98 26.45
N ALA A 316 -5.66 37.16 25.52
CA ALA A 316 -5.73 36.69 24.15
C ALA A 316 -5.79 35.16 24.12
N SER A 317 -4.99 34.46 24.94
CA SER A 317 -5.05 33.00 25.02
C SER A 317 -6.36 32.48 25.59
N ARG A 318 -6.95 33.19 26.55
CA ARG A 318 -8.27 32.89 27.13
C ARG A 318 -9.38 33.06 26.08
N GLU A 319 -9.38 34.20 25.40
CA GLU A 319 -10.42 34.55 24.42
C GLU A 319 -10.33 33.67 23.17
N LEU A 320 -9.12 33.33 22.73
CA LEU A 320 -8.85 32.35 21.66
C LEU A 320 -9.51 31.00 21.96
N VAL A 321 -9.35 30.45 23.18
CA VAL A 321 -9.97 29.16 23.53
C VAL A 321 -11.49 29.30 23.50
N LYS A 322 -12.07 30.43 23.95
CA LYS A 322 -13.52 30.65 23.88
C LYS A 322 -14.04 30.68 22.44
N ASN A 323 -13.31 31.35 21.54
CA ASN A 323 -13.74 31.57 20.17
C ASN A 323 -13.60 30.29 19.33
N LEU A 324 -12.54 29.49 19.54
CA LEU A 324 -12.17 28.37 18.67
C LEU A 324 -12.49 26.99 19.23
N LEU A 325 -12.80 26.81 20.52
CA LEU A 325 -13.03 25.49 21.11
C LEU A 325 -14.09 24.69 20.36
N LYS A 326 -15.26 25.29 20.08
CA LYS A 326 -16.33 24.58 19.35
C LYS A 326 -16.01 24.34 17.88
N PRO A 327 -15.60 25.37 17.10
CA PRO A 327 -15.23 25.14 15.71
C PRO A 327 -14.17 24.05 15.55
N ILE A 328 -13.04 24.15 16.25
CA ILE A 328 -11.93 23.17 16.14
C ILE A 328 -12.35 21.77 16.65
N PHE A 329 -13.17 21.69 17.71
CA PHE A 329 -13.71 20.40 18.13
C PHE A 329 -14.48 19.72 16.99
N PHE A 330 -15.40 20.45 16.36
CA PHE A 330 -16.23 19.87 15.32
C PHE A 330 -15.44 19.50 14.06
N THR A 331 -14.46 20.31 13.67
CA THR A 331 -13.60 20.01 12.53
C THR A 331 -12.73 18.77 12.79
N GLN A 332 -12.09 18.70 13.97
CA GLN A 332 -11.29 17.52 14.31
C GLN A 332 -12.16 16.26 14.51
N PHE A 333 -13.37 16.42 15.02
CA PHE A 333 -14.32 15.33 15.18
C PHE A 333 -14.82 14.79 13.83
N THR A 334 -15.13 15.65 12.87
CA THR A 334 -15.50 15.22 11.50
C THR A 334 -14.34 14.55 10.78
N THR A 335 -13.11 15.02 10.99
CA THR A 335 -11.91 14.38 10.46
C THR A 335 -11.67 13.00 11.08
N SER A 336 -11.87 12.85 12.40
CA SER A 336 -11.84 11.55 13.08
C SER A 336 -12.88 10.58 12.51
N ILE A 337 -14.10 11.05 12.22
CA ILE A 337 -15.14 10.21 11.57
C ILE A 337 -14.71 9.77 10.17
N GLY A 338 -14.08 10.66 9.39
CA GLY A 338 -13.54 10.32 8.08
C GLY A 338 -12.57 9.14 8.15
N PHE A 339 -11.62 9.20 9.09
CA PHE A 339 -10.69 8.10 9.31
C PHE A 339 -11.34 6.84 9.89
N ALA A 340 -12.28 6.99 10.83
CA ALA A 340 -13.00 5.86 11.43
C ALA A 340 -13.79 5.05 10.40
N ALA A 341 -14.28 5.68 9.35
CA ALA A 341 -15.00 5.00 8.27
C ALA A 341 -14.15 3.93 7.55
N LEU A 342 -12.82 4.07 7.54
CA LEU A 342 -11.92 3.06 6.96
C LEU A 342 -11.92 1.73 7.73
N TYR A 343 -12.35 1.71 8.98
CA TYR A 343 -12.41 0.49 9.80
C TYR A 343 -13.38 -0.57 9.26
N VAL A 344 -14.29 -0.19 8.39
CA VAL A 344 -15.25 -1.11 7.73
C VAL A 344 -14.56 -2.11 6.80
N THR A 345 -13.35 -1.80 6.33
CA THR A 345 -12.61 -2.65 5.38
C THR A 345 -12.21 -3.97 6.00
N LYS A 346 -12.01 -5.00 5.15
CA LYS A 346 -11.52 -6.31 5.58
C LYS A 346 -9.99 -6.42 5.56
N LEU A 347 -9.28 -5.32 5.33
CA LEU A 347 -7.82 -5.27 5.28
C LEU A 347 -7.25 -4.88 6.65
N SER A 348 -6.45 -5.78 7.25
CA SER A 348 -5.87 -5.57 8.59
C SER A 348 -5.04 -4.29 8.68
N PRO A 349 -4.08 -3.98 7.78
CA PRO A 349 -3.29 -2.75 7.86
C PRO A 349 -4.13 -1.47 7.72
N VAL A 350 -5.24 -1.53 6.96
CA VAL A 350 -6.15 -0.39 6.83
C VAL A 350 -6.95 -0.17 8.12
N ARG A 351 -7.34 -1.24 8.83
CA ARG A 351 -7.97 -1.12 10.15
C ARG A 351 -7.02 -0.55 11.19
N GLU A 352 -5.78 -1.01 11.23
CA GLU A 352 -4.74 -0.47 12.13
C GLU A 352 -4.51 1.02 11.85
N PHE A 353 -4.35 1.38 10.57
CA PHE A 353 -4.26 2.78 10.14
C PHE A 353 -5.48 3.58 10.59
N SER A 354 -6.69 3.05 10.38
CA SER A 354 -7.94 3.69 10.78
C SER A 354 -8.00 3.98 12.28
N LEU A 355 -7.59 3.01 13.12
CA LEU A 355 -7.55 3.19 14.58
C LEU A 355 -6.60 4.31 15.00
N LEU A 356 -5.37 4.31 14.46
CA LEU A 356 -4.39 5.35 14.74
C LEU A 356 -4.85 6.71 14.21
N ALA A 357 -5.26 6.77 12.95
CA ALA A 357 -5.67 7.99 12.28
C ALA A 357 -6.95 8.60 12.87
N THR A 358 -7.87 7.79 13.41
CA THR A 358 -9.08 8.28 14.11
C THR A 358 -8.74 9.02 15.41
N THR A 359 -7.73 8.54 16.15
CA THR A 359 -7.33 9.17 17.41
C THR A 359 -6.55 10.48 17.19
N LEU A 360 -5.87 10.59 16.07
CA LEU A 360 -4.93 11.65 15.74
C LEU A 360 -5.55 13.07 15.74
N PRO A 361 -6.69 13.37 15.07
CA PRO A 361 -7.30 14.68 15.12
C PRO A 361 -7.71 15.08 16.54
N MET A 362 -8.15 14.13 17.37
CA MET A 362 -8.52 14.40 18.76
C MET A 362 -7.29 14.69 19.63
N ILE A 363 -6.16 14.04 19.39
CA ILE A 363 -4.88 14.38 20.04
C ILE A 363 -4.47 15.80 19.65
N ILE A 364 -4.53 16.15 18.37
CA ILE A 364 -4.22 17.50 17.87
C ILE A 364 -5.17 18.53 18.51
N PHE A 365 -6.48 18.25 18.57
CA PHE A 365 -7.47 19.10 19.22
C PHE A 365 -7.10 19.38 20.68
N ILE A 366 -6.81 18.34 21.45
CA ILE A 366 -6.44 18.47 22.86
C ILE A 366 -5.20 19.37 23.00
N LEU A 367 -4.14 19.09 22.24
CA LEU A 367 -2.91 19.87 22.29
C LEU A 367 -3.11 21.32 21.82
N ALA A 368 -3.88 21.53 20.76
CA ALA A 368 -4.15 22.86 20.20
C ALA A 368 -5.07 23.73 21.09
N MET A 369 -5.97 23.09 21.87
CA MET A 369 -6.91 23.81 22.75
C MET A 369 -6.51 23.83 24.24
N THR A 370 -5.38 23.18 24.57
CA THR A 370 -4.84 23.21 25.95
C THR A 370 -3.37 23.63 25.96
N SER A 371 -2.47 22.82 25.43
CA SER A 371 -1.01 23.02 25.52
C SER A 371 -0.55 24.27 24.75
N LEU A 372 -1.07 24.51 23.55
CA LEU A 372 -0.68 25.63 22.72
C LEU A 372 -1.15 26.99 23.38
N PRO A 373 -2.41 27.18 23.77
CA PRO A 373 -2.83 28.40 24.48
C PRO A 373 -2.11 28.59 25.81
N ALA A 374 -1.86 27.52 26.56
CA ALA A 374 -1.07 27.57 27.78
C ALA A 374 0.36 28.09 27.51
N ALA A 375 1.04 27.64 26.50
CA ALA A 375 2.36 28.12 26.09
C ALA A 375 2.32 29.58 25.59
N LEU A 376 1.33 29.92 24.73
CA LEU A 376 1.17 31.27 24.20
C LEU A 376 0.86 32.31 25.28
N SER A 377 0.24 31.92 26.41
CA SER A 377 -0.05 32.83 27.53
C SER A 377 1.20 33.44 28.17
N PHE A 378 2.38 32.88 27.96
CA PHE A 378 3.67 33.41 28.42
C PHE A 378 4.36 34.32 27.40
N LEU A 379 3.80 34.50 26.19
CA LEU A 379 4.38 35.29 25.11
C LEU A 379 4.07 36.78 25.26
N ASN A 380 4.85 37.47 26.07
CA ASN A 380 4.60 38.89 26.41
C ASN A 380 4.88 39.86 25.25
N ARG A 381 5.82 39.54 24.33
CA ARG A 381 6.24 40.44 23.24
C ARG A 381 5.95 39.81 21.86
N LEU A 382 5.36 40.62 20.95
CA LEU A 382 5.22 40.30 19.54
C LEU A 382 6.33 40.97 18.73
N SER A 383 6.78 40.30 17.64
CA SER A 383 7.74 40.93 16.74
C SER A 383 7.10 42.08 15.93
N MET A 384 7.88 43.09 15.58
CA MET A 384 7.43 44.20 14.70
C MET A 384 7.01 43.70 13.32
N ALA A 385 7.66 42.62 12.80
CA ALA A 385 7.32 42.03 11.52
C ALA A 385 5.93 41.39 11.54
N THR A 386 5.55 40.76 12.65
CA THR A 386 4.21 40.16 12.83
C THR A 386 3.12 41.25 12.83
N LYS A 387 3.35 42.38 13.53
CA LYS A 387 2.43 43.50 13.53
C LYS A 387 2.16 44.05 12.13
N LYS A 388 3.23 44.32 11.36
CA LYS A 388 3.14 44.80 9.97
C LYS A 388 2.47 43.77 9.02
N ALA A 389 2.64 42.47 9.25
CA ALA A 389 2.01 41.41 8.45
C ALA A 389 0.47 41.42 8.57
N TYR A 390 -0.06 41.86 9.72
CA TYR A 390 -1.52 41.96 9.94
C TYR A 390 -2.12 43.27 9.50
N ASP A 391 -1.34 44.39 9.50
CA ASP A 391 -1.85 45.72 9.16
C ASP A 391 -2.08 45.94 7.66
N ASN A 392 -1.38 45.26 6.79
CA ASN A 392 -1.47 45.43 5.33
C ASN A 392 -1.39 44.08 4.59
N ASP A 393 -2.41 43.25 4.77
CA ASP A 393 -2.43 41.89 4.25
C ASP A 393 -3.20 41.78 2.93
N TRP A 394 -2.48 41.41 1.86
CA TRP A 394 -3.07 41.16 0.53
C TRP A 394 -4.11 40.01 0.56
N LEU A 395 -3.92 38.99 1.42
CA LEU A 395 -4.87 37.88 1.61
C LEU A 395 -6.23 38.42 2.14
N THR A 396 -6.22 39.32 3.09
CA THR A 396 -7.43 39.92 3.61
C THR A 396 -8.15 40.76 2.53
N ARG A 397 -7.40 41.47 1.68
CA ARG A 397 -7.98 42.18 0.52
C ARG A 397 -8.59 41.20 -0.48
N LEU A 398 -7.91 40.11 -0.79
CA LEU A 398 -8.41 39.04 -1.68
C LEU A 398 -9.71 38.46 -1.13
N THR A 399 -9.72 38.01 0.14
CA THR A 399 -10.89 37.38 0.75
C THR A 399 -12.08 38.34 0.91
N SER A 400 -11.84 39.63 1.09
CA SER A 400 -12.92 40.62 1.14
C SER A 400 -13.57 40.89 -0.24
N SER A 401 -12.88 40.64 -1.35
CA SER A 401 -13.41 40.81 -2.72
C SER A 401 -14.17 39.58 -3.23
N ILE A 402 -13.92 38.41 -2.68
CA ILE A 402 -14.55 37.15 -3.09
C ILE A 402 -16.08 37.17 -2.98
N PRO A 403 -16.72 37.69 -1.93
CA PRO A 403 -18.17 37.75 -1.86
C PRO A 403 -18.81 38.55 -2.99
N ASP A 404 -18.23 39.70 -3.35
CA ASP A 404 -18.74 40.53 -4.44
C ASP A 404 -18.63 39.83 -5.80
N PHE A 405 -17.52 39.14 -6.02
CA PHE A 405 -17.34 38.28 -7.19
C PHE A 405 -18.35 37.14 -7.21
N SER A 406 -18.50 36.41 -6.10
CA SER A 406 -19.43 35.30 -5.97
C SER A 406 -20.89 35.74 -6.12
N PHE A 407 -21.26 36.93 -5.65
CA PHE A 407 -22.60 37.50 -5.86
C PHE A 407 -22.85 37.80 -7.35
N ARG A 408 -21.88 38.45 -8.00
CA ARG A 408 -22.00 38.86 -9.42
C ARG A 408 -22.12 37.63 -10.35
N TYR A 409 -21.34 36.57 -10.08
CA TYR A 409 -21.24 35.38 -10.94
C TYR A 409 -21.91 34.13 -10.35
N ARG A 410 -22.81 34.27 -9.34
CA ARG A 410 -23.39 33.13 -8.61
C ARG A 410 -24.00 32.03 -9.49
N PHE A 411 -24.66 32.39 -10.57
CA PHE A 411 -25.27 31.41 -11.49
C PHE A 411 -24.23 30.73 -12.37
N SER A 412 -23.18 31.45 -12.79
CA SER A 412 -22.07 30.86 -13.53
C SER A 412 -21.28 29.89 -12.64
N ILE A 413 -21.03 30.25 -11.38
CA ILE A 413 -20.40 29.39 -10.39
C ILE A 413 -21.22 28.12 -10.20
N LEU A 414 -22.54 28.23 -10.05
CA LEU A 414 -23.43 27.08 -9.92
C LEU A 414 -23.40 26.21 -11.19
N ALA A 415 -23.40 26.80 -12.39
CA ALA A 415 -23.33 26.08 -13.65
C ALA A 415 -22.01 25.31 -13.79
N VAL A 416 -20.89 25.91 -13.39
CA VAL A 416 -19.58 25.22 -13.33
C VAL A 416 -19.64 24.05 -12.34
N GLY A 417 -20.24 24.21 -11.18
CA GLY A 417 -20.41 23.11 -10.24
C GLY A 417 -21.27 21.96 -10.77
N LEU A 418 -22.36 22.28 -11.44
CA LEU A 418 -23.18 21.26 -12.11
C LEU A 418 -22.41 20.54 -13.22
N MET A 419 -21.55 21.26 -13.96
CA MET A 419 -20.66 20.66 -14.91
C MET A 419 -19.67 19.69 -14.24
N PHE A 420 -19.04 20.09 -13.13
CA PHE A 420 -18.15 19.20 -12.36
C PHE A 420 -18.89 17.95 -11.88
N ILE A 421 -20.14 18.08 -11.37
CA ILE A 421 -20.97 16.94 -10.97
C ILE A 421 -21.26 16.03 -12.18
N SER A 422 -21.63 16.60 -13.32
CA SER A 422 -21.94 15.82 -14.53
C SER A 422 -20.71 15.06 -15.05
N VAL A 423 -19.56 15.72 -15.09
CA VAL A 423 -18.29 15.09 -15.48
C VAL A 423 -17.92 13.99 -14.48
N SER A 424 -18.08 14.24 -13.19
CA SER A 424 -17.82 13.25 -12.14
C SER A 424 -18.68 12.01 -12.30
N PHE A 425 -19.96 12.20 -12.57
CA PHE A 425 -20.90 11.08 -12.78
C PHE A 425 -20.55 10.26 -14.02
N PHE A 426 -20.21 10.95 -15.12
CA PHE A 426 -19.77 10.29 -16.35
C PHE A 426 -18.44 9.53 -16.17
N SER A 427 -17.48 10.15 -15.52
CA SER A 427 -16.16 9.56 -15.33
C SER A 427 -16.14 8.42 -14.30
N ALA A 428 -17.14 8.35 -13.41
CA ALA A 428 -17.23 7.27 -12.43
C ALA A 428 -17.32 5.87 -13.06
N SER A 429 -17.88 5.77 -14.28
CA SER A 429 -17.95 4.49 -15.03
C SER A 429 -16.61 3.97 -15.52
N TYR A 430 -15.58 4.80 -15.53
CA TYR A 430 -14.20 4.42 -15.92
C TYR A 430 -13.34 4.02 -14.73
N ILE A 431 -13.83 4.18 -13.51
CA ILE A 431 -13.07 3.84 -12.30
C ILE A 431 -12.88 2.33 -12.25
N LYS A 432 -11.60 1.93 -12.19
CA LYS A 432 -11.17 0.57 -11.93
C LYS A 432 -10.29 0.57 -10.67
N VAL A 433 -10.31 -0.53 -9.95
CA VAL A 433 -9.43 -0.75 -8.79
C VAL A 433 -8.42 -1.81 -9.14
N ASP A 434 -7.14 -1.51 -8.95
CA ASP A 434 -6.05 -2.43 -9.18
C ASP A 434 -4.98 -2.27 -8.08
N THR A 435 -4.84 -3.31 -7.26
CA THR A 435 -3.87 -3.38 -6.17
C THR A 435 -2.69 -4.30 -6.50
N ASN A 436 -2.46 -4.57 -7.79
CA ASN A 436 -1.35 -5.41 -8.22
C ASN A 436 -0.02 -4.84 -7.69
N ILE A 437 0.70 -5.64 -6.89
CA ILE A 437 1.96 -5.22 -6.24
C ILE A 437 3.05 -4.85 -7.25
N PHE A 438 3.03 -5.46 -8.45
CA PHE A 438 3.98 -5.13 -9.52
C PHE A 438 3.81 -3.69 -10.01
N LYS A 439 2.59 -3.13 -9.93
CA LYS A 439 2.29 -1.72 -10.25
C LYS A 439 2.64 -0.75 -9.12
N PHE A 440 3.09 -1.23 -7.96
CA PHE A 440 3.55 -0.34 -6.88
C PHE A 440 4.88 0.32 -7.20
N PHE A 441 5.63 -0.22 -8.14
CA PHE A 441 6.90 0.30 -8.59
C PHE A 441 6.76 1.03 -9.91
N LYS A 442 7.49 2.14 -10.07
CA LYS A 442 7.57 2.83 -11.37
C LYS A 442 8.16 1.88 -12.42
N SER A 443 7.67 1.97 -13.65
CA SER A 443 8.07 1.09 -14.76
C SER A 443 9.54 1.21 -15.18
N ASP A 444 10.21 2.30 -14.82
CA ASP A 444 11.64 2.55 -15.07
C ASP A 444 12.56 1.95 -14.00
N LEU A 445 12.03 1.49 -12.89
CA LEU A 445 12.82 0.83 -11.85
C LEU A 445 13.29 -0.56 -12.29
N LYS A 446 14.51 -0.93 -11.88
CA LYS A 446 15.12 -2.22 -12.22
C LYS A 446 14.21 -3.40 -11.87
N ILE A 447 13.54 -3.36 -10.71
CA ILE A 447 12.62 -4.43 -10.31
C ILE A 447 11.48 -4.65 -11.33
N SER A 448 10.89 -3.58 -11.88
CA SER A 448 9.83 -3.70 -12.89
C SER A 448 10.35 -4.24 -14.22
N GLN A 449 11.62 -3.98 -14.56
CA GLN A 449 12.29 -4.53 -15.73
C GLN A 449 12.63 -6.01 -15.54
N ASP A 450 13.10 -6.38 -14.34
CA ASP A 450 13.46 -7.76 -14.00
C ASP A 450 12.20 -8.67 -14.01
N LEU A 451 11.06 -8.18 -13.49
CA LEU A 451 9.80 -8.94 -13.53
C LEU A 451 9.30 -9.16 -14.96
N ARG A 452 9.39 -8.15 -15.83
CA ARG A 452 9.05 -8.31 -17.26
C ARG A 452 9.92 -9.35 -17.96
N TYR A 453 11.19 -9.45 -17.60
CA TYR A 453 12.08 -10.50 -18.12
C TYR A 453 11.55 -11.90 -17.80
N PHE A 454 11.08 -12.16 -16.56
CA PHE A 454 10.51 -13.46 -16.20
C PHE A 454 9.21 -13.75 -16.94
N ASP A 455 8.37 -12.75 -17.18
CA ASP A 455 7.15 -12.91 -17.98
C ASP A 455 7.47 -13.27 -19.44
N GLU A 456 8.43 -12.59 -20.04
CA GLU A 456 8.79 -12.78 -21.45
C GLU A 456 9.53 -14.11 -21.71
N LYS A 457 10.38 -14.56 -20.76
CA LYS A 457 11.25 -15.70 -20.97
C LYS A 457 10.71 -17.00 -20.40
N PHE A 458 9.93 -16.92 -19.31
CA PHE A 458 9.46 -18.10 -18.58
C PHE A 458 7.94 -18.11 -18.36
N LYS A 459 7.20 -17.11 -18.83
CA LYS A 459 5.77 -16.92 -18.56
C LYS A 459 5.42 -17.09 -17.07
N GLY A 460 6.28 -16.63 -16.19
CA GLY A 460 6.20 -16.96 -14.77
C GLY A 460 6.82 -15.91 -13.84
N SER A 461 6.38 -14.63 -13.92
CA SER A 461 6.65 -13.68 -12.84
C SER A 461 5.67 -13.85 -11.67
N SER A 462 4.56 -14.54 -11.91
CA SER A 462 3.50 -14.83 -10.95
C SER A 462 3.11 -16.31 -11.02
N ASN A 463 2.40 -16.81 -9.99
CA ASN A 463 1.89 -18.18 -9.98
C ASN A 463 0.56 -18.29 -9.24
N ILE A 464 -0.25 -19.23 -9.67
CA ILE A 464 -1.44 -19.73 -8.96
C ILE A 464 -1.09 -21.09 -8.42
N ASP A 465 -1.17 -21.25 -7.11
CA ASP A 465 -1.06 -22.55 -6.48
C ASP A 465 -2.46 -23.17 -6.33
N MET A 466 -2.56 -24.47 -6.60
CA MET A 466 -3.79 -25.22 -6.45
C MET A 466 -3.51 -26.45 -5.60
N MET A 467 -4.27 -26.60 -4.54
CA MET A 467 -4.27 -27.79 -3.71
C MET A 467 -5.39 -28.71 -4.18
N LEU A 468 -5.03 -29.95 -4.48
CA LEU A 468 -5.99 -30.99 -4.88
C LEU A 468 -6.10 -32.02 -3.78
N ASP A 469 -7.33 -32.35 -3.38
CA ASP A 469 -7.65 -33.34 -2.35
C ASP A 469 -8.30 -34.56 -3.01
N SER A 470 -7.66 -35.73 -2.87
CA SER A 470 -8.20 -36.99 -3.35
C SER A 470 -9.20 -37.64 -2.40
N GLU A 471 -9.52 -36.97 -1.28
CA GLU A 471 -10.49 -37.36 -0.25
C GLU A 471 -10.16 -38.67 0.51
N SER A 472 -9.03 -39.29 0.23
CA SER A 472 -8.60 -40.52 0.92
C SER A 472 -7.08 -40.65 0.98
N ALA A 473 -6.56 -41.23 2.03
CA ALA A 473 -5.14 -41.55 2.16
C ALA A 473 -4.70 -42.42 0.96
N GLU A 474 -3.49 -42.14 0.42
CA GLU A 474 -2.94 -42.72 -0.78
C GLU A 474 -3.82 -42.56 -2.05
N GLY A 475 -4.80 -41.63 -2.03
CA GLY A 475 -5.73 -41.44 -3.12
C GLY A 475 -5.09 -40.79 -4.34
N ILE A 476 -4.02 -39.99 -4.18
CA ILE A 476 -3.29 -39.41 -5.30
C ILE A 476 -2.53 -40.46 -6.17
N LYS A 477 -2.43 -41.69 -5.70
CA LYS A 477 -1.84 -42.82 -6.44
C LYS A 477 -2.85 -43.56 -7.33
N GLU A 478 -4.15 -43.29 -7.17
CA GLU A 478 -5.20 -43.97 -7.93
C GLU A 478 -5.13 -43.57 -9.42
N PRO A 479 -5.15 -44.55 -10.36
CA PRO A 479 -5.04 -44.26 -11.79
C PRO A 479 -6.16 -43.36 -12.32
N GLU A 480 -7.36 -43.43 -11.72
CA GLU A 480 -8.49 -42.55 -12.06
C GLU A 480 -8.23 -41.10 -11.67
N PHE A 481 -7.67 -40.86 -10.47
CA PHE A 481 -7.24 -39.56 -10.03
C PHE A 481 -6.14 -38.99 -10.92
N LEU A 482 -5.12 -39.80 -11.22
CA LEU A 482 -4.00 -39.42 -12.09
C LEU A 482 -4.46 -39.05 -13.50
N ALA A 483 -5.43 -39.77 -14.06
CA ALA A 483 -5.96 -39.47 -15.39
C ALA A 483 -6.74 -38.15 -15.42
N LYS A 484 -7.53 -37.85 -14.34
CA LYS A 484 -8.22 -36.57 -14.19
C LYS A 484 -7.23 -35.44 -13.99
N LEU A 485 -6.19 -35.65 -13.19
CA LEU A 485 -5.11 -34.70 -12.96
C LEU A 485 -4.36 -34.36 -14.26
N ASP A 486 -4.03 -35.37 -15.07
CA ASP A 486 -3.37 -35.19 -16.38
C ASP A 486 -4.22 -34.33 -17.33
N SER A 487 -5.53 -34.61 -17.37
CA SER A 487 -6.46 -33.82 -18.18
C SER A 487 -6.58 -32.38 -17.68
N LEU A 488 -6.56 -32.18 -16.37
CA LEU A 488 -6.56 -30.86 -15.75
C LEU A 488 -5.27 -30.08 -16.07
N GLU A 489 -4.09 -30.68 -15.94
CA GLU A 489 -2.82 -30.04 -16.26
C GLU A 489 -2.75 -29.63 -17.74
N ILE A 490 -3.19 -30.49 -18.66
CA ILE A 490 -3.30 -30.15 -20.09
C ILE A 490 -4.22 -28.95 -20.31
N PHE A 491 -5.39 -28.92 -19.64
CA PHE A 491 -6.30 -27.78 -19.72
C PHE A 491 -5.63 -26.50 -19.20
N LEU A 492 -4.97 -26.54 -18.05
CA LEU A 492 -4.31 -25.38 -17.43
C LEU A 492 -3.18 -24.83 -18.31
N GLU A 493 -2.34 -25.71 -18.87
CA GLU A 493 -1.26 -25.32 -19.78
C GLU A 493 -1.76 -24.77 -21.13
N SER A 494 -2.95 -25.18 -21.56
CA SER A 494 -3.55 -24.67 -22.81
C SER A 494 -3.98 -23.21 -22.73
N GLN A 495 -4.05 -22.64 -21.53
CA GLN A 495 -4.43 -21.24 -21.35
C GLN A 495 -3.31 -20.30 -21.85
N GLU A 496 -3.67 -19.27 -22.61
CA GLU A 496 -2.73 -18.36 -23.27
C GLU A 496 -1.74 -17.68 -22.30
N LYS A 497 -2.21 -17.41 -21.09
CA LYS A 497 -1.46 -16.68 -20.04
C LYS A 497 -0.70 -17.58 -19.09
N SER A 498 -0.79 -18.89 -19.28
CA SER A 498 -0.16 -19.90 -18.45
C SER A 498 1.23 -20.26 -18.96
N GLY A 499 2.12 -20.53 -18.03
CA GLY A 499 3.40 -21.19 -18.26
C GLY A 499 3.27 -22.70 -18.15
N LYS A 500 4.43 -23.37 -18.20
CA LYS A 500 4.50 -24.80 -18.05
C LYS A 500 4.40 -25.22 -16.59
N ILE A 501 3.55 -26.20 -16.32
CA ILE A 501 3.43 -26.85 -15.01
C ILE A 501 4.56 -27.85 -14.86
N VAL A 502 5.12 -27.93 -13.65
CA VAL A 502 5.97 -29.05 -13.21
C VAL A 502 5.49 -29.43 -11.82
N GLY A 503 4.97 -30.62 -11.69
CA GLY A 503 4.36 -31.08 -10.46
C GLY A 503 4.49 -32.59 -10.27
N TYR A 504 3.67 -33.12 -9.38
CA TYR A 504 3.64 -34.54 -9.01
C TYR A 504 3.51 -35.47 -10.20
N LEU A 505 2.64 -35.11 -11.14
CA LEU A 505 2.35 -35.96 -12.30
C LEU A 505 3.53 -36.01 -13.27
N ASP A 506 4.22 -34.91 -13.51
CA ASP A 506 5.39 -34.89 -14.38
C ASP A 506 6.55 -35.66 -13.80
N GLN A 507 6.75 -35.63 -12.48
CA GLN A 507 7.73 -36.48 -11.81
C GLN A 507 7.40 -37.96 -12.01
N LEU A 508 6.15 -38.37 -11.80
CA LEU A 508 5.71 -39.76 -12.03
C LEU A 508 5.95 -40.21 -13.48
N LYS A 509 5.62 -39.37 -14.46
CA LYS A 509 5.84 -39.65 -15.88
C LYS A 509 7.34 -39.80 -16.18
N GLN A 510 8.19 -38.96 -15.59
CA GLN A 510 9.65 -39.03 -15.78
C GLN A 510 10.24 -40.30 -15.14
N ILE A 511 9.82 -40.66 -13.93
CA ILE A 511 10.25 -41.88 -13.24
C ILE A 511 9.83 -43.13 -14.06
N ARG A 512 8.59 -43.13 -14.56
CA ARG A 512 8.11 -44.22 -15.44
C ARG A 512 8.94 -44.35 -16.73
N LYS A 513 9.22 -43.20 -17.37
CA LYS A 513 10.08 -43.15 -18.55
C LYS A 513 11.47 -43.75 -18.24
N ALA A 514 12.09 -43.37 -17.12
CA ALA A 514 13.37 -43.91 -16.66
C ALA A 514 13.28 -45.42 -16.37
N PHE A 515 12.21 -45.90 -15.75
CA PHE A 515 11.98 -47.31 -15.51
C PHE A 515 11.85 -48.14 -16.80
N SER A 516 11.35 -47.55 -17.88
CA SER A 516 11.08 -48.18 -19.19
C SER A 516 12.19 -47.91 -20.23
N ASP A 517 13.46 -47.94 -19.86
CA ASP A 517 14.62 -47.74 -20.73
C ASP A 517 14.67 -46.36 -21.43
N ASN A 518 14.21 -45.32 -20.79
CA ASN A 518 14.19 -43.93 -21.26
C ASN A 518 13.37 -43.70 -22.57
N ARG A 519 12.43 -44.59 -22.91
CA ARG A 519 11.60 -44.42 -24.11
C ARG A 519 10.60 -43.28 -23.92
N GLN A 520 10.58 -42.34 -24.84
CA GLN A 520 9.65 -41.18 -24.78
C GLN A 520 8.18 -41.60 -24.79
N ALA A 521 7.84 -42.75 -25.41
CA ALA A 521 6.47 -43.30 -25.40
C ALA A 521 5.98 -43.69 -24.00
N ASP A 522 6.88 -43.89 -23.04
CA ASP A 522 6.58 -44.23 -21.65
C ASP A 522 6.55 -43.01 -20.71
N PHE A 523 6.72 -41.82 -21.24
CA PHE A 523 6.42 -40.56 -20.51
C PHE A 523 4.89 -40.39 -20.42
N ARG A 524 4.26 -41.16 -19.54
CA ARG A 524 2.80 -41.22 -19.32
C ARG A 524 2.48 -41.69 -17.90
N ILE A 525 1.24 -41.53 -17.49
CA ILE A 525 0.77 -41.93 -16.15
C ILE A 525 0.94 -43.45 -15.92
N PRO A 526 1.20 -43.90 -14.67
CA PRO A 526 1.22 -45.32 -14.32
C PRO A 526 -0.12 -46.01 -14.52
N ASP A 527 -0.10 -47.30 -14.86
CA ASP A 527 -1.32 -48.05 -15.20
C ASP A 527 -2.05 -48.64 -13.97
N SER A 528 -1.46 -48.58 -12.78
CA SER A 528 -2.05 -49.10 -11.55
C SER A 528 -1.46 -48.43 -10.30
N LYS A 529 -2.24 -48.39 -9.22
CA LYS A 529 -1.82 -47.89 -7.90
C LYS A 529 -0.54 -48.56 -7.40
N SER A 530 -0.43 -49.88 -7.60
CA SER A 530 0.77 -50.65 -7.21
C SER A 530 2.01 -50.19 -7.99
N MET A 531 1.84 -49.87 -9.28
CA MET A 531 2.93 -49.36 -10.10
C MET A 531 3.34 -47.95 -9.65
N THR A 532 2.37 -47.07 -9.36
CA THR A 532 2.63 -45.75 -8.80
C THR A 532 3.44 -45.83 -7.51
N SER A 533 3.02 -46.66 -6.56
CA SER A 533 3.73 -46.86 -5.29
C SER A 533 5.15 -47.40 -5.47
N GLN A 534 5.35 -48.32 -6.42
CA GLN A 534 6.69 -48.85 -6.72
C GLN A 534 7.60 -47.81 -7.36
N LEU A 535 7.07 -46.98 -8.27
CA LEU A 535 7.84 -45.92 -8.93
C LEU A 535 8.26 -44.84 -7.93
N LEU A 536 7.35 -44.42 -7.04
CA LEU A 536 7.68 -43.45 -5.96
C LEU A 536 8.76 -44.03 -5.03
N LEU A 537 8.63 -45.27 -4.58
CA LEU A 537 9.61 -45.91 -3.72
C LEU A 537 10.99 -46.03 -4.40
N LEU A 538 11.01 -46.34 -5.71
CA LEU A 538 12.25 -46.35 -6.47
C LEU A 538 12.90 -44.97 -6.56
N PHE A 539 12.11 -43.95 -6.77
CA PHE A 539 12.60 -42.59 -6.85
C PHE A 539 13.17 -42.13 -5.50
N GLU A 540 12.41 -42.28 -4.40
CA GLU A 540 12.83 -41.93 -3.03
C GLU A 540 14.13 -42.64 -2.58
N ASN A 541 14.55 -43.71 -3.28
CA ASN A 541 15.78 -44.42 -3.03
C ASN A 541 16.84 -44.26 -4.13
N SER A 542 16.63 -43.42 -5.14
CA SER A 542 17.49 -43.37 -6.33
C SER A 542 18.52 -42.25 -6.33
N GLY A 543 18.38 -41.22 -5.46
CA GLY A 543 19.29 -40.08 -5.39
C GLY A 543 19.43 -39.47 -4.00
N PRO A 544 20.29 -38.47 -3.85
CA PRO A 544 20.60 -37.86 -2.55
C PRO A 544 19.51 -36.92 -1.99
N ASP A 545 18.70 -36.31 -2.87
CA ASP A 545 17.74 -35.25 -2.48
C ASP A 545 16.33 -35.50 -3.07
N ASP A 546 15.94 -36.80 -3.21
CA ASP A 546 14.68 -37.19 -3.85
C ASP A 546 13.48 -37.06 -2.92
N ASP A 547 13.25 -35.83 -2.43
CA ASP A 547 12.10 -35.47 -1.58
C ASP A 547 10.98 -34.82 -2.41
N LEU A 548 9.78 -35.41 -2.34
CA LEU A 548 8.56 -34.91 -2.98
C LEU A 548 7.61 -34.21 -2.01
N SER A 549 8.07 -33.90 -0.78
CA SER A 549 7.25 -33.27 0.27
C SER A 549 6.71 -31.90 -0.12
N ASP A 550 7.30 -31.26 -1.11
CA ASP A 550 6.84 -29.98 -1.65
C ASP A 550 5.68 -30.08 -2.66
N ILE A 551 5.35 -31.28 -3.12
CA ILE A 551 4.29 -31.54 -4.11
C ILE A 551 3.28 -32.60 -3.70
N LYS A 552 3.56 -33.39 -2.68
CA LYS A 552 2.62 -34.34 -2.05
C LYS A 552 2.71 -34.28 -0.52
N ASP A 553 1.61 -34.49 0.16
CA ASP A 553 1.60 -34.63 1.61
C ASP A 553 2.06 -36.02 2.09
N PHE A 554 2.28 -36.15 3.40
CA PHE A 554 2.75 -37.41 4.01
C PHE A 554 1.76 -38.57 3.82
N ASP A 555 0.46 -38.31 3.94
CA ASP A 555 -0.61 -39.31 3.81
C ASP A 555 -0.96 -39.60 2.32
N GLU A 556 -0.32 -38.90 1.40
CA GLU A 556 -0.54 -39.00 -0.05
C GLU A 556 -2.03 -38.84 -0.45
N GLN A 557 -2.70 -37.98 0.32
CA GLN A 557 -4.07 -37.53 0.06
C GLN A 557 -4.11 -36.25 -0.77
N PHE A 558 -3.17 -35.33 -0.51
CA PHE A 558 -3.10 -34.04 -1.17
C PHE A 558 -1.94 -33.97 -2.15
N THR A 559 -2.16 -33.28 -3.27
CA THR A 559 -1.08 -32.86 -4.18
C THR A 559 -1.22 -31.38 -4.53
N ARG A 560 -0.10 -30.78 -4.92
CA ARG A 560 0.00 -29.37 -5.30
C ARG A 560 0.31 -29.25 -6.78
N ILE A 561 -0.41 -28.33 -7.44
CA ILE A 561 -0.05 -27.80 -8.76
C ILE A 561 0.36 -26.34 -8.58
N THR A 562 1.51 -25.96 -9.09
CA THR A 562 1.91 -24.57 -9.27
C THR A 562 1.79 -24.19 -10.73
N LEU A 563 0.82 -23.34 -11.08
CA LEU A 563 0.61 -22.83 -12.42
C LEU A 563 1.31 -21.48 -12.58
N PRO A 564 2.44 -21.42 -13.30
CA PRO A 564 3.08 -20.14 -13.61
C PRO A 564 2.16 -19.31 -14.51
N THR A 565 2.11 -18.01 -14.27
CA THR A 565 1.32 -17.08 -15.07
C THR A 565 2.11 -15.79 -15.33
N ILE A 566 1.80 -15.14 -16.44
CA ILE A 566 2.28 -13.77 -16.67
C ILE A 566 1.57 -12.81 -15.70
N ASN A 567 2.21 -11.70 -15.42
CA ASN A 567 1.58 -10.64 -14.64
C ASN A 567 0.37 -10.05 -15.39
N MET A 568 -0.76 -9.95 -14.71
CA MET A 568 -2.04 -9.44 -15.22
C MET A 568 -2.58 -8.33 -14.33
N ASP A 569 -3.40 -7.44 -14.89
CA ASP A 569 -4.16 -6.50 -14.10
C ASP A 569 -5.17 -7.23 -13.21
N ALA A 570 -5.50 -6.68 -12.05
CA ALA A 570 -6.37 -7.36 -11.08
C ALA A 570 -7.74 -7.75 -11.68
N SER A 571 -8.33 -6.92 -12.52
CA SER A 571 -9.60 -7.23 -13.20
C SER A 571 -9.46 -8.37 -14.22
N GLU A 572 -8.33 -8.42 -14.93
CA GLU A 572 -8.01 -9.46 -15.90
C GLU A 572 -7.72 -10.79 -15.20
N TYR A 573 -6.98 -10.72 -14.10
CA TYR A 573 -6.71 -11.88 -13.26
C TYR A 573 -7.99 -12.49 -12.66
N ASN A 574 -8.91 -11.64 -12.17
CA ASN A 574 -10.20 -12.10 -11.66
C ASN A 574 -10.98 -12.85 -12.73
N GLN A 575 -11.08 -12.28 -13.94
CA GLN A 575 -11.77 -12.94 -15.04
C GLN A 575 -11.11 -14.29 -15.40
N PHE A 576 -9.79 -14.30 -15.48
CA PHE A 576 -9.00 -15.51 -15.77
C PHE A 576 -9.23 -16.61 -14.71
N LEU A 577 -9.12 -16.27 -13.43
CA LEU A 577 -9.31 -17.23 -12.33
C LEU A 577 -10.76 -17.72 -12.26
N ASP A 578 -11.74 -16.81 -12.38
CA ASP A 578 -13.19 -17.17 -12.33
C ASP A 578 -13.57 -18.08 -13.49
N GLU A 579 -13.09 -17.79 -14.72
CA GLU A 579 -13.35 -18.60 -15.90
C GLU A 579 -12.69 -19.98 -15.79
N MET A 580 -11.45 -20.02 -15.37
CA MET A 580 -10.69 -21.23 -15.11
C MET A 580 -11.36 -22.10 -14.05
N MET A 581 -11.70 -21.55 -12.89
CA MET A 581 -12.37 -22.28 -11.80
C MET A 581 -13.79 -22.75 -12.20
N ARG A 582 -14.52 -21.95 -12.99
CA ARG A 582 -15.81 -22.37 -13.55
C ARG A 582 -15.66 -23.60 -14.46
N THR A 583 -14.67 -23.59 -15.34
CA THR A 583 -14.37 -24.74 -16.23
C THR A 583 -13.94 -25.94 -15.42
N ILE A 584 -13.08 -25.77 -14.42
CA ILE A 584 -12.67 -26.85 -13.52
C ILE A 584 -13.88 -27.49 -12.85
N ASN A 585 -14.77 -26.69 -12.28
CA ASN A 585 -15.98 -27.21 -11.60
C ASN A 585 -16.98 -27.90 -12.53
N LEU A 586 -17.00 -27.54 -13.83
CA LEU A 586 -17.91 -28.14 -14.82
C LEU A 586 -17.33 -29.41 -15.45
N ASP A 587 -16.07 -29.37 -15.84
CA ASP A 587 -15.43 -30.44 -16.61
C ASP A 587 -14.71 -31.47 -15.73
N PHE A 588 -14.32 -31.07 -14.50
CA PHE A 588 -13.63 -31.91 -13.51
C PHE A 588 -14.37 -31.93 -12.17
N PRO A 589 -15.68 -32.22 -12.10
CA PRO A 589 -16.47 -32.10 -10.88
C PRO A 589 -16.06 -33.04 -9.75
N ASP A 590 -15.32 -34.09 -10.07
CA ASP A 590 -14.81 -35.07 -9.10
C ASP A 590 -13.41 -34.71 -8.53
N LEU A 591 -12.82 -33.59 -8.97
CA LEU A 591 -11.58 -33.07 -8.40
C LEU A 591 -11.90 -31.95 -7.42
N ASN A 592 -11.47 -32.14 -6.18
CA ASN A 592 -11.59 -31.10 -5.15
C ASN A 592 -10.38 -30.16 -5.25
N VAL A 593 -10.52 -29.06 -5.99
CA VAL A 593 -9.45 -28.10 -6.29
C VAL A 593 -9.65 -26.83 -5.49
N THR A 594 -8.68 -26.46 -4.66
CA THR A 594 -8.65 -25.22 -3.89
C THR A 594 -7.54 -24.32 -4.41
N PRO A 595 -7.88 -23.19 -5.11
CA PRO A 595 -6.87 -22.23 -5.54
C PRO A 595 -6.36 -21.43 -4.35
N THR A 596 -5.07 -21.15 -4.32
CA THR A 596 -4.38 -20.38 -3.29
C THR A 596 -3.08 -19.76 -3.82
N GLY A 597 -2.21 -19.30 -2.93
CA GLY A 597 -0.93 -18.69 -3.28
C GLY A 597 -0.99 -17.17 -3.40
N PRO A 598 0.16 -16.52 -3.63
CA PRO A 598 0.29 -15.06 -3.56
C PRO A 598 -0.66 -14.31 -4.48
N MET A 599 -0.90 -14.79 -5.69
CA MET A 599 -1.78 -14.12 -6.65
C MET A 599 -3.26 -14.20 -6.26
N VAL A 600 -3.71 -15.34 -5.71
CA VAL A 600 -5.07 -15.46 -5.18
C VAL A 600 -5.26 -14.54 -3.97
N MET A 601 -4.24 -14.40 -3.12
CA MET A 601 -4.24 -13.46 -2.02
C MET A 601 -4.31 -12.00 -2.52
N PHE A 602 -3.55 -11.62 -3.54
CA PHE A 602 -3.65 -10.28 -4.14
C PHE A 602 -5.02 -10.01 -4.76
N GLN A 603 -5.65 -11.01 -5.35
CA GLN A 603 -7.02 -10.89 -5.86
C GLN A 603 -8.01 -10.59 -4.73
N ALA A 604 -7.98 -11.35 -3.64
CA ALA A 604 -8.82 -11.11 -2.48
C ALA A 604 -8.57 -9.73 -1.87
N GLN A 605 -7.30 -9.31 -1.78
CA GLN A 605 -6.91 -7.96 -1.36
C GLN A 605 -7.51 -6.88 -2.28
N ASN A 606 -7.51 -7.09 -3.60
CA ASN A 606 -8.11 -6.17 -4.56
C ASN A 606 -9.62 -6.05 -4.37
N GLU A 607 -10.32 -7.17 -4.21
CA GLU A 607 -11.75 -7.20 -3.94
C GLU A 607 -12.10 -6.47 -2.63
N TYR A 608 -11.31 -6.70 -1.58
CA TYR A 608 -11.49 -6.01 -0.29
C TYR A 608 -11.18 -4.51 -0.39
N THR A 609 -10.23 -4.11 -1.24
CA THR A 609 -9.94 -2.70 -1.52
C THR A 609 -11.09 -2.04 -2.27
N ASP A 610 -11.62 -2.64 -3.32
CA ASP A 610 -12.74 -2.11 -4.11
C ASP A 610 -13.99 -1.90 -3.24
N LYS A 611 -14.38 -2.95 -2.50
CA LYS A 611 -15.49 -2.84 -1.53
C LYS A 611 -15.18 -1.81 -0.44
N GLY A 612 -13.96 -1.76 0.03
CA GLY A 612 -13.50 -0.83 1.05
C GLY A 612 -13.57 0.63 0.62
N ILE A 613 -13.18 0.96 -0.62
CA ILE A 613 -13.29 2.31 -1.18
C ILE A 613 -14.76 2.78 -1.15
N SER A 614 -15.65 1.97 -1.71
CA SER A 614 -17.08 2.32 -1.79
C SER A 614 -17.72 2.42 -0.41
N GLN A 615 -17.51 1.44 0.46
CA GLN A 615 -18.14 1.38 1.79
C GLN A 615 -17.62 2.49 2.71
N SER A 616 -16.31 2.71 2.78
CA SER A 616 -15.73 3.75 3.64
C SER A 616 -16.13 5.17 3.20
N PHE A 617 -16.17 5.41 1.89
CA PHE A 617 -16.60 6.69 1.34
C PHE A 617 -18.07 6.98 1.67
N MET A 618 -18.97 6.02 1.43
CA MET A 618 -20.41 6.17 1.73
C MET A 618 -20.67 6.33 3.23
N LEU A 619 -19.96 5.57 4.06
CA LEU A 619 -20.07 5.65 5.51
C LEU A 619 -19.57 7.02 6.03
N SER A 620 -18.41 7.47 5.55
CA SER A 620 -17.85 8.79 5.86
C SER A 620 -18.83 9.90 5.46
N LEU A 621 -19.33 9.88 4.23
CA LEU A 621 -20.30 10.85 3.72
C LEU A 621 -21.57 10.90 4.58
N THR A 622 -22.11 9.73 4.94
CA THR A 622 -23.33 9.65 5.74
C THR A 622 -23.13 10.23 7.14
N PHE A 623 -22.10 9.77 7.87
CA PHE A 623 -21.86 10.23 9.23
C PHE A 623 -21.49 11.70 9.29
N ILE A 624 -20.62 12.18 8.39
CA ILE A 624 -20.24 13.60 8.34
C ILE A 624 -21.46 14.47 8.01
N SER A 625 -22.32 14.05 7.06
CA SER A 625 -23.55 14.77 6.74
C SER A 625 -24.49 14.86 7.94
N VAL A 626 -24.69 13.76 8.67
CA VAL A 626 -25.51 13.76 9.91
C VAL A 626 -24.92 14.71 10.95
N VAL A 627 -23.60 14.66 11.18
CA VAL A 627 -22.94 15.55 12.14
C VAL A 627 -23.10 17.01 11.75
N LEU A 628 -22.95 17.37 10.47
CA LEU A 628 -23.15 18.72 10.00
C LEU A 628 -24.60 19.21 10.14
N PHE A 629 -25.57 18.34 9.88
CA PHE A 629 -26.97 18.68 10.12
C PHE A 629 -27.23 18.95 11.61
N ILE A 630 -26.62 18.20 12.49
CA ILE A 630 -26.69 18.42 13.94
C ILE A 630 -25.98 19.72 14.33
N ILE A 631 -24.76 19.98 13.85
CA ILE A 631 -23.99 21.19 14.15
C ILE A 631 -24.75 22.46 13.75
N PHE A 632 -25.31 22.45 12.53
CA PHE A 632 -25.98 23.62 12.01
C PHE A 632 -27.47 23.67 12.35
N TRP A 633 -28.07 22.64 12.94
CA TRP A 633 -29.52 22.55 13.17
C TRP A 633 -30.33 22.95 11.92
N SER A 634 -29.81 22.61 10.72
CA SER A 634 -30.39 23.03 9.46
C SER A 634 -29.89 22.14 8.34
N ILE A 635 -30.81 21.41 7.71
CA ILE A 635 -30.50 20.58 6.53
C ILE A 635 -29.90 21.43 5.41
N LYS A 636 -30.43 22.63 5.22
CA LYS A 636 -29.96 23.57 4.20
C LYS A 636 -28.49 23.95 4.37
N HIS A 637 -28.10 24.41 5.59
CA HIS A 637 -26.73 24.80 5.87
C HIS A 637 -25.76 23.58 5.88
N GLY A 638 -26.25 22.45 6.35
CA GLY A 638 -25.49 21.18 6.26
C GLY A 638 -25.21 20.80 4.80
N ALA A 639 -26.21 20.84 3.94
CA ALA A 639 -26.03 20.56 2.51
C ALA A 639 -25.08 21.57 1.84
N ILE A 640 -25.21 22.88 2.12
CA ILE A 640 -24.29 23.91 1.61
C ILE A 640 -22.84 23.63 2.02
N ALA A 641 -22.59 23.06 3.18
CA ALA A 641 -21.26 22.69 3.64
C ALA A 641 -20.73 21.38 3.01
N VAL A 642 -21.59 20.36 2.79
CA VAL A 642 -21.22 19.06 2.24
C VAL A 642 -20.83 19.14 0.76
N PHE A 643 -21.62 19.87 -0.05
CA PHE A 643 -21.44 19.89 -1.51
C PHE A 643 -20.03 20.28 -1.96
N PRO A 644 -19.41 21.37 -1.46
CA PRO A 644 -18.07 21.76 -1.87
C PRO A 644 -16.96 20.79 -1.45
N ALA A 645 -17.22 19.91 -0.51
CA ALA A 645 -16.26 18.91 -0.05
C ALA A 645 -16.36 17.60 -0.87
N VAL A 646 -17.58 17.18 -1.24
CA VAL A 646 -17.82 15.91 -1.94
C VAL A 646 -17.47 15.98 -3.43
N ILE A 647 -17.85 17.07 -4.09
CA ILE A 647 -17.65 17.23 -5.54
C ILE A 647 -16.18 17.07 -5.95
N PRO A 648 -15.20 17.70 -5.27
CA PRO A 648 -13.80 17.55 -5.60
C PRO A 648 -13.30 16.10 -5.53
N ILE A 649 -13.79 15.32 -4.57
CA ILE A 649 -13.35 13.93 -4.36
C ILE A 649 -13.81 13.05 -5.52
N VAL A 650 -15.10 13.10 -5.87
CA VAL A 650 -15.65 12.30 -6.97
C VAL A 650 -15.06 12.74 -8.31
N PHE A 651 -14.90 14.05 -8.51
CA PHE A 651 -14.28 14.59 -9.71
C PHE A 651 -12.81 14.17 -9.86
N ALA A 652 -12.02 14.27 -8.80
CA ALA A 652 -10.61 13.86 -8.85
C ALA A 652 -10.46 12.36 -9.12
N GLY A 653 -11.27 11.51 -8.48
CA GLY A 653 -11.29 10.07 -8.75
C GLY A 653 -11.67 9.74 -10.19
N GLY A 654 -12.68 10.40 -10.73
CA GLY A 654 -13.08 10.24 -12.12
C GLY A 654 -12.03 10.72 -13.11
N CYS A 655 -11.42 11.89 -12.90
CA CYS A 655 -10.33 12.38 -13.74
C CYS A 655 -9.11 11.44 -13.69
N PHE A 656 -8.82 10.88 -12.53
CA PHE A 656 -7.74 9.92 -12.35
C PHE A 656 -7.94 8.69 -13.23
N ALA A 657 -9.17 8.13 -13.23
CA ALA A 657 -9.55 7.02 -14.08
C ALA A 657 -9.51 7.37 -15.58
N MET A 658 -9.97 8.57 -15.96
CA MET A 658 -9.90 9.03 -17.36
C MET A 658 -8.46 9.24 -17.87
N LEU A 659 -7.49 9.44 -16.97
CA LEU A 659 -6.07 9.45 -17.28
C LEU A 659 -5.47 8.04 -17.43
N GLY A 660 -6.30 7.00 -17.38
CA GLY A 660 -5.87 5.60 -17.49
C GLY A 660 -5.17 5.07 -16.24
N LYS A 661 -5.45 5.67 -15.09
CA LYS A 661 -4.90 5.23 -13.81
C LYS A 661 -5.97 4.53 -12.98
N ASP A 662 -5.60 3.38 -12.41
CA ASP A 662 -6.47 2.60 -11.56
C ASP A 662 -6.39 3.09 -10.11
N LEU A 663 -7.50 3.01 -9.38
CA LEU A 663 -7.50 3.24 -7.94
C LEU A 663 -6.81 2.07 -7.23
N ASN A 664 -6.10 2.37 -6.17
CA ASN A 664 -5.34 1.41 -5.38
C ASN A 664 -5.51 1.66 -3.87
N LEU A 665 -4.72 1.00 -3.04
CA LEU A 665 -4.73 1.18 -1.58
C LEU A 665 -4.51 2.64 -1.14
N GLY A 666 -3.67 3.40 -1.85
CA GLY A 666 -3.50 4.83 -1.60
C GLY A 666 -4.78 5.61 -1.81
N SER A 667 -5.51 5.30 -2.88
CA SER A 667 -6.80 5.92 -3.21
C SER A 667 -7.88 5.61 -2.17
N LEU A 668 -7.88 4.41 -1.58
CA LEU A 668 -8.78 4.03 -0.50
C LEU A 668 -8.66 4.98 0.70
N ILE A 669 -7.42 5.25 1.11
CA ILE A 669 -7.15 6.16 2.22
C ILE A 669 -7.59 7.58 1.88
N VAL A 670 -7.28 8.05 0.68
CA VAL A 670 -7.57 9.42 0.23
C VAL A 670 -9.06 9.73 0.27
N GLY A 671 -9.91 8.83 -0.23
CA GLY A 671 -11.35 9.07 -0.30
C GLY A 671 -11.97 9.41 1.05
N ALA A 672 -11.69 8.60 2.07
CA ALA A 672 -12.23 8.81 3.42
C ALA A 672 -11.53 9.96 4.17
N MET A 673 -10.20 10.07 4.06
CA MET A 673 -9.40 11.11 4.69
C MET A 673 -9.78 12.51 4.20
N THR A 674 -9.84 12.70 2.89
CA THR A 674 -10.08 14.02 2.31
C THR A 674 -11.48 14.53 2.58
N MET A 675 -12.47 13.63 2.73
CA MET A 675 -13.82 14.02 3.14
C MET A 675 -13.81 14.77 4.48
N GLY A 676 -13.13 14.21 5.48
CA GLY A 676 -13.04 14.83 6.81
C GLY A 676 -12.28 16.16 6.80
N ILE A 677 -11.18 16.24 6.02
CA ILE A 677 -10.32 17.44 5.99
C ILE A 677 -10.94 18.57 5.14
N ALA A 678 -11.51 18.24 3.97
CA ALA A 678 -12.09 19.25 3.07
C ALA A 678 -13.32 19.96 3.67
N ILE A 679 -14.02 19.31 4.59
CA ILE A 679 -15.19 19.89 5.26
C ILE A 679 -14.83 20.89 6.35
N ASP A 680 -13.60 20.86 6.86
CA ASP A 680 -13.08 21.76 7.91
C ASP A 680 -13.27 23.23 7.53
N ASP A 681 -12.77 23.62 6.37
CA ASP A 681 -12.91 24.97 5.84
C ASP A 681 -14.38 25.41 5.71
N CYS A 682 -15.25 24.48 5.26
CA CYS A 682 -16.68 24.73 5.11
C CYS A 682 -17.38 24.98 6.46
N ILE A 683 -17.00 24.22 7.50
CA ILE A 683 -17.52 24.39 8.86
C ILE A 683 -17.17 25.80 9.39
N HIS A 684 -15.93 26.23 9.16
CA HIS A 684 -15.50 27.57 9.61
C HIS A 684 -16.29 28.69 8.94
N VAL A 685 -16.49 28.67 7.63
CA VAL A 685 -17.24 29.71 6.91
C VAL A 685 -18.70 29.72 7.31
N VAL A 686 -19.38 28.56 7.31
CA VAL A 686 -20.81 28.47 7.61
C VAL A 686 -21.08 28.81 9.08
N SER A 687 -20.20 28.42 10.01
CA SER A 687 -20.32 28.78 11.44
C SER A 687 -20.22 30.29 11.67
N ARG A 688 -19.22 30.94 11.04
CA ARG A 688 -19.07 32.43 11.13
C ARG A 688 -20.22 33.16 10.49
N TYR A 689 -20.72 32.69 9.34
CA TYR A 689 -21.92 33.21 8.69
C TYR A 689 -23.13 33.16 9.64
N LYS A 690 -23.41 31.98 10.22
CA LYS A 690 -24.53 31.81 11.14
C LYS A 690 -24.42 32.70 12.40
N LEU A 691 -23.20 32.85 12.93
CA LEU A 691 -22.95 33.72 14.06
C LEU A 691 -23.26 35.18 13.70
N ALA A 692 -22.81 35.65 12.54
CA ALA A 692 -23.10 37.02 12.09
C ALA A 692 -24.63 37.24 11.88
N ARG A 693 -25.31 36.24 11.31
CA ARG A 693 -26.79 36.30 11.16
C ARG A 693 -27.52 36.32 12.50
N SER A 694 -27.07 35.57 13.50
CA SER A 694 -27.66 35.55 14.83
C SER A 694 -27.47 36.88 15.59
N LEU A 695 -26.50 37.68 15.16
CA LEU A 695 -26.27 39.05 15.68
C LEU A 695 -27.06 40.12 14.90
N GLY A 696 -27.97 39.73 13.99
CA GLY A 696 -28.85 40.66 13.25
C GLY A 696 -28.22 41.26 11.98
N SER A 697 -27.06 40.78 11.52
CA SER A 697 -26.43 41.27 10.29
C SER A 697 -27.22 40.83 9.04
N SER A 698 -27.24 41.66 7.97
CA SER A 698 -27.80 41.30 6.67
C SER A 698 -27.07 40.06 6.07
N VAL A 699 -27.69 39.38 5.09
CA VAL A 699 -27.08 38.23 4.41
C VAL A 699 -25.74 38.59 3.81
N GLU A 700 -25.71 39.70 3.03
CA GLU A 700 -24.48 40.19 2.39
C GLU A 700 -23.37 40.50 3.40
N HIS A 701 -23.72 41.26 4.47
CA HIS A 701 -22.74 41.61 5.49
C HIS A 701 -22.22 40.40 6.26
N SER A 702 -23.09 39.41 6.52
CA SER A 702 -22.72 38.14 7.18
C SER A 702 -21.76 37.32 6.35
N ILE A 703 -21.97 37.23 5.02
CA ILE A 703 -21.06 36.53 4.09
C ILE A 703 -19.71 37.25 4.03
N LYS A 704 -19.71 38.59 3.84
CA LYS A 704 -18.48 39.39 3.83
C LYS A 704 -17.67 39.24 5.11
N ARG A 705 -18.35 39.28 6.25
CA ARG A 705 -17.72 39.09 7.55
C ARG A 705 -17.12 37.68 7.70
N ALA A 706 -17.88 36.63 7.34
CA ALA A 706 -17.40 35.24 7.42
C ALA A 706 -16.15 35.02 6.56
N MET A 707 -16.14 35.54 5.32
CA MET A 707 -15.01 35.41 4.40
C MET A 707 -13.80 36.24 4.86
N THR A 708 -13.98 37.42 5.42
CA THR A 708 -12.88 38.26 5.93
C THR A 708 -12.24 37.64 7.18
N GLU A 709 -13.06 37.13 8.11
CA GLU A 709 -12.57 36.55 9.37
C GLU A 709 -11.93 35.18 9.21
N SER A 710 -12.48 34.31 8.32
CA SER A 710 -11.98 32.92 8.14
C SER A 710 -11.09 32.74 6.92
N GLY A 711 -11.29 33.52 5.85
CA GLY A 711 -10.69 33.27 4.54
C GLY A 711 -9.16 33.26 4.50
N ARG A 712 -8.52 34.13 5.32
CA ARG A 712 -7.05 34.12 5.43
C ARG A 712 -6.52 32.78 5.94
N ALA A 713 -7.10 32.28 7.03
CA ALA A 713 -6.69 31.02 7.62
C ALA A 713 -6.95 29.86 6.62
N ILE A 714 -8.13 29.84 5.99
CA ILE A 714 -8.54 28.85 5.00
C ILE A 714 -7.58 28.78 3.80
N ILE A 715 -7.25 29.92 3.20
CA ILE A 715 -6.29 29.95 2.07
C ILE A 715 -4.93 29.44 2.54
N THR A 716 -4.49 29.83 3.73
CA THR A 716 -3.18 29.41 4.24
C THR A 716 -3.13 27.91 4.51
N THR A 717 -4.15 27.35 5.17
CA THR A 717 -4.22 25.93 5.51
C THR A 717 -4.34 25.07 4.26
N SER A 718 -5.25 25.44 3.35
CA SER A 718 -5.45 24.69 2.10
C SER A 718 -4.23 24.74 1.19
N LEU A 719 -3.56 25.92 1.03
CA LEU A 719 -2.30 25.99 0.27
C LEU A 719 -1.19 25.15 0.90
N ALA A 720 -1.12 25.12 2.22
CA ALA A 720 -0.14 24.32 2.92
C ALA A 720 -0.40 22.81 2.73
N LEU A 721 -1.67 22.38 2.78
CA LEU A 721 -2.06 21.01 2.46
C LEU A 721 -1.72 20.66 1.01
N VAL A 722 -2.07 21.52 0.05
CA VAL A 722 -1.78 21.32 -1.38
C VAL A 722 -0.27 21.17 -1.61
N ILE A 723 0.54 22.10 -1.08
CA ILE A 723 2.00 22.06 -1.24
C ILE A 723 2.58 20.86 -0.48
N GLY A 724 2.12 20.59 0.73
CA GLY A 724 2.59 19.45 1.53
C GLY A 724 2.32 18.10 0.86
N PHE A 725 1.10 17.87 0.40
CA PHE A 725 0.77 16.62 -0.30
C PHE A 725 1.38 16.54 -1.71
N SER A 726 1.61 17.66 -2.40
CA SER A 726 2.28 17.64 -3.69
C SER A 726 3.72 17.11 -3.63
N THR A 727 4.36 17.11 -2.46
CA THR A 727 5.69 16.48 -2.30
C THR A 727 5.66 14.97 -2.56
N PHE A 728 4.53 14.32 -2.35
CA PHE A 728 4.35 12.89 -2.59
C PHE A 728 4.41 12.53 -4.07
N LEU A 729 4.19 13.50 -4.98
CA LEU A 729 4.38 13.29 -6.42
C LEU A 729 5.81 12.89 -6.80
N PHE A 730 6.77 13.20 -5.94
CA PHE A 730 8.18 12.87 -6.13
C PHE A 730 8.60 11.55 -5.48
N ALA A 731 7.68 10.81 -4.85
CA ALA A 731 7.93 9.48 -4.31
C ALA A 731 8.29 8.49 -5.43
N ARG A 732 8.88 7.37 -5.05
CA ARG A 732 9.21 6.26 -5.97
C ARG A 732 8.12 5.20 -5.98
N LEU A 733 7.38 5.07 -4.87
CA LEU A 733 6.23 4.17 -4.79
C LEU A 733 4.99 4.82 -5.41
N VAL A 734 4.37 4.12 -6.35
CA VAL A 734 3.17 4.60 -7.08
C VAL A 734 1.99 4.91 -6.14
N PRO A 735 1.65 4.10 -5.11
CA PRO A 735 0.57 4.44 -4.18
C PRO A 735 0.78 5.78 -3.47
N MET A 736 2.02 6.16 -3.14
CA MET A 736 2.34 7.46 -2.55
C MET A 736 2.16 8.60 -3.53
N ILE A 737 2.56 8.40 -4.81
CA ILE A 737 2.34 9.38 -5.88
C ILE A 737 0.84 9.62 -6.08
N ASP A 738 0.05 8.57 -6.04
CA ASP A 738 -1.41 8.63 -6.24
C ASP A 738 -2.09 9.35 -5.07
N ILE A 739 -1.65 9.10 -3.81
CA ILE A 739 -2.06 9.90 -2.66
C ILE A 739 -1.75 11.38 -2.91
N GLY A 740 -0.53 11.70 -3.35
CA GLY A 740 -0.10 13.06 -3.63
C GLY A 740 -0.92 13.74 -4.71
N TRP A 741 -1.18 13.06 -5.82
CA TRP A 741 -1.95 13.59 -6.94
C TRP A 741 -3.41 13.84 -6.54
N LEU A 742 -4.08 12.83 -6.01
CA LEU A 742 -5.49 12.90 -5.64
C LEU A 742 -5.72 13.98 -4.57
N THR A 743 -4.93 13.99 -3.51
CA THR A 743 -5.09 14.96 -2.42
C THR A 743 -4.79 16.39 -2.88
N THR A 744 -3.77 16.60 -3.72
CA THR A 744 -3.44 17.91 -4.28
C THR A 744 -4.60 18.48 -5.10
N VAL A 745 -5.19 17.66 -5.99
CA VAL A 745 -6.34 18.06 -6.80
C VAL A 745 -7.58 18.31 -5.92
N ILE A 746 -7.88 17.40 -5.01
CA ILE A 746 -9.04 17.49 -4.12
C ILE A 746 -8.97 18.77 -3.27
N PHE A 747 -7.85 19.03 -2.58
CA PHE A 747 -7.74 20.23 -1.72
C PHE A 747 -7.70 21.53 -2.51
N THR A 748 -7.14 21.53 -3.72
CA THR A 748 -7.21 22.71 -4.60
C THR A 748 -8.65 23.02 -5.00
N LEU A 749 -9.41 22.01 -5.40
CA LEU A 749 -10.81 22.18 -5.77
C LEU A 749 -11.71 22.46 -4.56
N ALA A 750 -11.44 21.86 -3.40
CA ALA A 750 -12.16 22.12 -2.15
C ALA A 750 -11.97 23.56 -1.68
N LEU A 751 -10.74 24.10 -1.77
CA LEU A 751 -10.46 25.51 -1.49
C LEU A 751 -11.30 26.42 -2.40
N LEU A 752 -11.28 26.19 -3.72
CA LEU A 752 -12.10 26.95 -4.67
C LEU A 752 -13.60 26.80 -4.37
N GLY A 753 -14.02 25.58 -4.03
CA GLY A 753 -15.38 25.29 -3.60
C GLY A 753 -15.79 26.07 -2.35
N CYS A 754 -14.97 26.06 -1.32
CA CYS A 754 -15.23 26.81 -0.09
C CYS A 754 -15.28 28.33 -0.32
N LEU A 755 -14.34 28.87 -1.10
CA LEU A 755 -14.26 30.31 -1.32
C LEU A 755 -15.32 30.84 -2.29
N LEU A 756 -15.73 30.09 -3.29
CA LEU A 756 -16.64 30.58 -4.36
C LEU A 756 -18.05 29.99 -4.24
N PHE A 757 -18.18 28.66 -4.00
CA PHE A 757 -19.48 28.01 -3.99
C PHE A 757 -20.29 28.32 -2.73
N ILE A 758 -19.68 28.29 -1.54
CA ILE A 758 -20.42 28.56 -0.31
C ILE A 758 -21.03 29.95 -0.36
N PRO A 759 -20.30 31.06 -0.65
CA PRO A 759 -20.90 32.36 -0.80
C PRO A 759 -22.00 32.43 -1.87
N ALA A 760 -21.77 31.83 -3.04
CA ALA A 760 -22.75 31.81 -4.13
C ALA A 760 -24.05 31.08 -3.73
N LEU A 761 -23.94 29.91 -3.09
CA LEU A 761 -25.10 29.17 -2.57
C LEU A 761 -25.84 29.92 -1.49
N LEU A 762 -25.13 30.58 -0.55
CA LEU A 762 -25.74 31.40 0.47
C LEU A 762 -26.52 32.58 -0.16
N PHE A 763 -25.96 33.28 -1.15
CA PHE A 763 -26.66 34.35 -1.86
C PHE A 763 -27.90 33.89 -2.63
N ILE A 764 -27.93 32.63 -3.12
CA ILE A 764 -29.08 32.07 -3.86
C ILE A 764 -30.18 31.59 -2.91
N PHE A 765 -29.80 30.88 -1.85
CA PHE A 765 -30.75 30.18 -1.01
C PHE A 765 -31.17 30.94 0.28
N GLU A 766 -30.43 31.98 0.70
CA GLU A 766 -30.80 32.79 1.85
C GLU A 766 -31.69 33.97 1.44
N LYS A 767 -32.79 34.14 2.15
CA LYS A 767 -33.68 35.32 1.99
C LYS A 767 -33.30 36.37 3.02
N GLU A 768 -33.33 37.62 2.63
CA GLU A 768 -33.36 38.71 3.62
C GLU A 768 -34.73 38.66 4.33
N GLU A 769 -34.73 38.25 5.58
CA GLU A 769 -35.88 38.51 6.44
C GLU A 769 -35.94 40.03 6.61
N LYS A 770 -37.01 40.66 6.13
CA LYS A 770 -37.29 42.03 6.46
C LYS A 770 -37.44 42.07 7.97
N LEU A 771 -36.48 42.72 8.65
CA LEU A 771 -36.63 43.08 10.05
C LEU A 771 -37.91 43.92 10.15
N SER A 772 -38.99 43.30 10.59
CA SER A 772 -40.25 43.98 10.92
C SER A 772 -40.12 44.64 12.29
#